data_17642a35cafeb6059620f43f8136faec
#
_entry.id   17642a35cafeb6059620f43f8136faec
#
_cell.length_a   1.000
_cell.length_b   1.000
_cell.length_c   1.000
_cell.angle_alpha   90.00
_cell.angle_beta   90.00
_cell.angle_gamma   90.00
#
_symmetry.space_group_name_H-M   'P 1'
#
loop_
_entity.id
_entity.type
_entity.pdbx_description
1 polymer ?
#
loop_
_entity_poly.entity_id
_entity_poly.type
_entity_poly.pdbx_seq_one_letter_code
_entity_poly.pdbx_strand_id
1 'polypeptide(L)'
;SETWMQRLEFNPIEVTNYKAGKFVDWMDLVYQNGLRQDYSASVSGKTARTNYYVSLGYTNNDGIVVGDQFRASRSRVNLDTEITKWLNIGLNAQFVHKGSDDIKADTGAAKAASPFGDVYEADGSIKVRPWDDNRVANPLLNRSVDDKYYRTQTFNSSVYGKLTLPFGFTWQTTFNVRYGWRKDYYFDSDIKPGVVAGGKAKRVDYSDYEWSIDNMLKWNRTFAKIHNFDFTFVYTAEKYQNWQSTGNNEGFQPNGALSYHGIQAGITPTVSANDEMQTGNGLLWRLNYSLMDRYLLTGSVRRDGFSAFGQNNPFGVFSTVAAGWRMSEEKFLKDVKWINNLKLRLSWGQTGNRDIGRYAAFSRLTITNVIQNGVNYKGVYPSSLANRDLKWETTTGFNLGVDFGLFNNRLSGSVELYKNKTNDLLMDRAMPEISGYGKIASNLGELANQGAELTLSSVNVNTRNVRWGTTFTYSTNKNEIKHLYGDMIDVLDAEGNVIGQREDDDVQNGWYIGHAIDEIYDYKWIGVWQLGEELEAAKYGKQPGDPRLLDVNNDGKINDDDKLWLGTKTPKHRMTLSSDLNLFKCINFSFVLRGEFGWMDIDNLPRNETNRFYNTSNSVWTEYWTPWNPNSKYARLGANIDSPGVNIYEKRNYVRMQNMALSYTFPKKLINKFMIDNLRFSINVDNAFVISKWRTSDPLTKAITPRIWTFGVDITL
;
A
#
# COMPACT_ATOMS: atom_id res chain seq x y z
N SER A 1 -37.64 11.16 23.08
CA SER A 1 -39.00 10.78 23.41
C SER A 1 -39.51 9.69 22.44
N GLU A 2 -40.44 8.88 22.90
CA GLU A 2 -41.04 7.78 22.14
C GLU A 2 -41.65 8.22 20.80
N THR A 3 -42.34 9.35 20.77
CA THR A 3 -42.91 9.94 19.57
C THR A 3 -41.83 10.25 18.51
N TRP A 4 -40.63 10.61 18.97
CA TRP A 4 -39.51 10.88 18.09
C TRP A 4 -38.96 9.59 17.48
N MET A 5 -38.80 8.54 18.31
CA MET A 5 -38.32 7.25 17.83
C MET A 5 -39.31 6.62 16.84
N GLN A 6 -40.62 6.72 17.09
CA GLN A 6 -41.65 6.26 16.15
C GLN A 6 -41.61 7.02 14.82
N ARG A 7 -41.37 8.34 14.83
CA ARG A 7 -41.21 9.14 13.62
C ARG A 7 -39.92 8.78 12.84
N LEU A 8 -38.92 8.27 13.52
CA LEU A 8 -37.67 7.81 12.93
C LEU A 8 -37.69 6.31 12.57
N GLU A 9 -38.89 5.68 12.63
CA GLU A 9 -39.10 4.28 12.28
C GLU A 9 -38.24 3.29 13.08
N PHE A 10 -37.99 3.61 14.37
CA PHE A 10 -37.37 2.66 15.27
C PHE A 10 -38.30 1.46 15.51
N ASN A 11 -37.72 0.27 15.55
CA ASN A 11 -38.49 -0.96 15.82
C ASN A 11 -38.98 -1.03 17.26
N PRO A 12 -40.06 -1.80 17.54
CA PRO A 12 -40.59 -1.91 18.87
C PRO A 12 -39.55 -2.35 19.92
N ILE A 13 -38.62 -3.24 19.55
CA ILE A 13 -37.53 -3.67 20.43
C ILE A 13 -36.59 -2.53 20.80
N GLU A 14 -36.26 -1.66 19.85
CA GLU A 14 -35.42 -0.48 20.09
C GLU A 14 -36.06 0.51 21.03
N VAL A 15 -37.37 0.74 20.86
CA VAL A 15 -38.17 1.59 21.77
C VAL A 15 -38.20 1.02 23.16
N THR A 16 -38.39 -0.30 23.27
CA THR A 16 -38.43 -1.02 24.55
C THR A 16 -37.08 -0.92 25.27
N ASN A 17 -36.00 -1.19 24.58
CA ASN A 17 -34.65 -1.09 25.12
C ASN A 17 -34.28 0.33 25.53
N TYR A 18 -34.64 1.31 24.72
CA TYR A 18 -34.47 2.74 25.08
C TYR A 18 -35.20 3.09 26.39
N LYS A 19 -36.47 2.68 26.54
CA LYS A 19 -37.23 2.93 27.75
C LYS A 19 -36.64 2.22 28.99
N ALA A 20 -36.07 1.06 28.78
CA ALA A 20 -35.39 0.31 29.83
C ALA A 20 -33.99 0.82 30.17
N GLY A 21 -33.49 1.86 29.44
CA GLY A 21 -32.11 2.34 29.56
C GLY A 21 -31.05 1.35 29.10
N LYS A 22 -31.45 0.34 28.30
CA LYS A 22 -30.58 -0.69 27.77
C LYS A 22 -29.98 -0.22 26.43
N PHE A 23 -28.68 -0.23 26.34
CA PHE A 23 -27.93 0.09 25.10
C PHE A 23 -26.73 -0.83 24.95
N VAL A 24 -26.28 -1.02 23.73
CA VAL A 24 -25.13 -1.85 23.35
C VAL A 24 -24.08 -0.97 22.67
N ASP A 25 -22.86 -1.00 23.19
CA ASP A 25 -21.71 -0.49 22.45
C ASP A 25 -21.18 -1.60 21.52
N TRP A 26 -21.67 -1.58 20.28
CA TRP A 26 -21.27 -2.56 19.27
C TRP A 26 -19.79 -2.50 18.93
N MET A 27 -19.18 -1.32 19.08
CA MET A 27 -17.74 -1.18 18.79
C MET A 27 -16.91 -1.87 19.86
N ASP A 28 -17.27 -1.78 21.13
CA ASP A 28 -16.59 -2.48 22.23
C ASP A 28 -16.71 -4.02 22.08
N LEU A 29 -17.82 -4.51 21.52
CA LEU A 29 -18.03 -5.94 21.28
C LEU A 29 -17.18 -6.51 20.13
N VAL A 30 -16.84 -5.70 19.12
CA VAL A 30 -16.08 -6.17 17.95
C VAL A 30 -14.60 -5.84 18.01
N TYR A 31 -14.19 -4.99 18.94
CA TYR A 31 -12.77 -4.68 19.19
C TYR A 31 -12.30 -5.28 20.52
N GLN A 32 -11.02 -5.62 20.55
CA GLN A 32 -10.35 -6.18 21.73
C GLN A 32 -8.91 -5.67 21.82
N ASN A 33 -8.28 -5.88 22.96
CA ASN A 33 -6.83 -5.72 23.05
C ASN A 33 -6.17 -6.88 22.32
N GLY A 34 -5.44 -6.58 21.24
CA GLY A 34 -4.68 -7.58 20.50
C GLY A 34 -3.43 -8.02 21.27
N LEU A 35 -3.06 -9.29 21.12
CA LEU A 35 -1.81 -9.84 21.66
C LEU A 35 -1.01 -10.53 20.57
N ARG A 36 0.23 -10.07 20.40
CA ARG A 36 1.18 -10.73 19.50
C ARG A 36 2.38 -11.26 20.28
N GLN A 37 2.71 -12.50 20.03
CA GLN A 37 3.85 -13.19 20.62
C GLN A 37 4.79 -13.66 19.50
N ASP A 38 6.04 -13.22 19.52
CA ASP A 38 7.07 -13.63 18.59
C ASP A 38 8.21 -14.31 19.35
N TYR A 39 8.51 -15.54 18.99
CA TYR A 39 9.61 -16.33 19.54
C TYR A 39 10.60 -16.64 18.44
N SER A 40 11.89 -16.48 18.71
CA SER A 40 12.92 -16.85 17.76
C SER A 40 14.15 -17.43 18.47
N ALA A 41 14.72 -18.47 17.86
CA ALA A 41 15.99 -19.04 18.28
C ALA A 41 16.90 -19.13 17.05
N SER A 42 18.17 -18.80 17.22
CA SER A 42 19.13 -18.89 16.14
C SER A 42 20.50 -19.36 16.63
N VAL A 43 21.20 -20.07 15.74
CA VAL A 43 22.58 -20.47 15.92
C VAL A 43 23.39 -20.00 14.73
N SER A 44 24.49 -19.34 14.98
CA SER A 44 25.43 -18.94 13.95
C SER A 44 26.86 -19.26 14.34
N GLY A 45 27.67 -19.53 13.36
CA GLY A 45 29.08 -19.81 13.61
C GLY A 45 29.92 -19.66 12.36
N LYS A 46 31.23 -19.61 12.59
CA LYS A 46 32.23 -19.51 11.54
C LYS A 46 33.36 -20.49 11.81
N THR A 47 33.64 -21.31 10.85
CA THR A 47 34.89 -22.10 10.79
C THR A 47 35.91 -21.39 9.89
N ALA A 48 37.07 -22.00 9.67
CA ALA A 48 38.06 -21.45 8.74
C ALA A 48 37.52 -21.26 7.30
N ARG A 49 36.51 -22.05 6.88
CA ARG A 49 36.02 -22.07 5.51
C ARG A 49 34.50 -21.89 5.39
N THR A 50 33.76 -22.07 6.46
CA THR A 50 32.30 -22.10 6.40
C THR A 50 31.70 -21.12 7.40
N ASN A 51 30.80 -20.26 6.93
CA ASN A 51 29.89 -19.47 7.75
C ASN A 51 28.51 -20.13 7.70
N TYR A 52 27.88 -20.29 8.85
CA TYR A 52 26.50 -20.81 8.91
C TYR A 52 25.64 -20.01 9.84
N TYR A 53 24.34 -19.97 9.51
CA TYR A 53 23.29 -19.40 10.32
C TYR A 53 22.03 -20.23 10.15
N VAL A 54 21.45 -20.65 11.27
CA VAL A 54 20.18 -21.37 11.31
C VAL A 54 19.25 -20.65 12.29
N SER A 55 18.02 -20.41 11.91
CA SER A 55 17.01 -19.84 12.79
C SER A 55 15.66 -20.51 12.65
N LEU A 56 14.95 -20.57 13.78
CA LEU A 56 13.57 -20.98 13.89
C LEU A 56 12.78 -19.83 14.53
N GLY A 57 11.58 -19.57 14.04
CA GLY A 57 10.70 -18.54 14.59
C GLY A 57 9.26 -19.02 14.62
N TYR A 58 8.54 -18.57 15.62
CA TYR A 58 7.11 -18.80 15.77
C TYR A 58 6.42 -17.50 16.16
N THR A 59 5.33 -17.19 15.47
CA THR A 59 4.45 -16.05 15.76
C THR A 59 3.06 -16.56 16.06
N ASN A 60 2.47 -16.09 17.15
CA ASN A 60 1.05 -16.16 17.45
C ASN A 60 0.53 -14.72 17.51
N ASN A 61 -0.50 -14.41 16.75
CA ASN A 61 -1.10 -13.07 16.72
C ASN A 61 -2.61 -13.15 16.86
N ASP A 62 -3.13 -12.52 17.89
CA ASP A 62 -4.53 -12.19 18.05
C ASP A 62 -4.68 -10.69 17.81
N GLY A 63 -5.44 -10.31 16.78
CA GLY A 63 -5.60 -8.93 16.34
C GLY A 63 -6.53 -8.11 17.22
N ILE A 64 -6.68 -6.84 16.91
CA ILE A 64 -7.57 -5.92 17.63
C ILE A 64 -9.05 -6.12 17.28
N VAL A 65 -9.36 -6.78 16.18
CA VAL A 65 -10.74 -7.17 15.84
C VAL A 65 -10.98 -8.57 16.38
N VAL A 66 -12.09 -8.78 17.07
CA VAL A 66 -12.47 -10.09 17.60
C VAL A 66 -12.50 -11.12 16.48
N GLY A 67 -11.78 -12.24 16.65
CA GLY A 67 -11.61 -13.28 15.64
C GLY A 67 -10.50 -13.06 14.62
N ASP A 68 -9.80 -11.92 14.64
CA ASP A 68 -8.60 -11.71 13.82
C ASP A 68 -7.41 -12.43 14.41
N GLN A 69 -6.95 -13.49 13.77
CA GLN A 69 -5.83 -14.29 14.29
C GLN A 69 -5.00 -14.92 13.19
N PHE A 70 -3.70 -15.05 13.42
CA PHE A 70 -2.86 -15.91 12.60
C PHE A 70 -1.71 -16.54 13.40
N ARG A 71 -1.24 -17.68 12.94
CA ARG A 71 -0.05 -18.37 13.44
C ARG A 71 0.93 -18.61 12.31
N ALA A 72 2.21 -18.40 12.58
CA ALA A 72 3.25 -18.60 11.57
C ALA A 72 4.48 -19.26 12.17
N SER A 73 5.00 -20.30 11.50
CA SER A 73 6.30 -20.91 11.78
C SER A 73 7.26 -20.60 10.64
N ARG A 74 8.47 -20.26 10.98
CA ARG A 74 9.53 -19.87 10.04
C ARG A 74 10.80 -20.63 10.34
N SER A 75 11.47 -21.13 9.31
CA SER A 75 12.81 -21.68 9.41
C SER A 75 13.70 -21.06 8.34
N ARG A 76 14.95 -20.80 8.68
CA ARG A 76 15.94 -20.25 7.76
C ARG A 76 17.27 -20.92 7.97
N VAL A 77 17.95 -21.23 6.86
CA VAL A 77 19.32 -21.75 6.83
C VAL A 77 20.11 -20.92 5.84
N ASN A 78 21.22 -20.36 6.27
CA ASN A 78 22.21 -19.73 5.40
C ASN A 78 23.54 -20.48 5.59
N LEU A 79 24.14 -20.81 4.47
CA LEU A 79 25.44 -21.49 4.43
C LEU A 79 26.31 -20.80 3.36
N ASP A 80 27.55 -20.50 3.71
CA ASP A 80 28.56 -19.98 2.80
C ASP A 80 29.84 -20.72 3.06
N THR A 81 30.39 -21.40 2.04
CA THR A 81 31.52 -22.29 2.19
C THR A 81 32.57 -22.05 1.10
N GLU A 82 33.78 -21.78 1.50
CA GLU A 82 34.96 -21.81 0.63
C GLU A 82 35.40 -23.25 0.42
N ILE A 83 35.02 -23.86 -0.72
CA ILE A 83 35.42 -25.22 -1.10
C ILE A 83 36.93 -25.25 -1.42
N THR A 84 37.37 -24.28 -2.22
CA THR A 84 38.76 -24.02 -2.55
C THR A 84 39.01 -22.51 -2.55
N LYS A 85 40.26 -22.06 -2.63
CA LYS A 85 40.61 -20.63 -2.73
C LYS A 85 39.97 -19.90 -3.92
N TRP A 86 39.51 -20.64 -4.91
CA TRP A 86 38.88 -20.07 -6.12
C TRP A 86 37.39 -20.41 -6.26
N LEU A 87 36.81 -21.29 -5.41
CA LEU A 87 35.41 -21.70 -5.47
C LEU A 87 34.72 -21.50 -4.11
N ASN A 88 33.73 -20.65 -4.08
CA ASN A 88 32.76 -20.49 -2.98
C ASN A 88 31.38 -20.99 -3.42
N ILE A 89 30.70 -21.70 -2.51
CA ILE A 89 29.30 -22.12 -2.70
C ILE A 89 28.48 -21.57 -1.54
N GLY A 90 27.32 -21.03 -1.84
CA GLY A 90 26.39 -20.56 -0.82
C GLY A 90 24.99 -21.08 -1.04
N LEU A 91 24.27 -21.23 0.08
CA LEU A 91 22.86 -21.60 0.15
C LEU A 91 22.17 -20.68 1.12
N ASN A 92 21.07 -20.07 0.67
CA ASN A 92 20.09 -19.41 1.54
C ASN A 92 18.75 -20.09 1.31
N ALA A 93 18.17 -20.67 2.34
CA ALA A 93 16.87 -21.32 2.26
C ALA A 93 15.96 -20.85 3.38
N GLN A 94 14.70 -20.61 3.08
CA GLN A 94 13.67 -20.21 4.02
C GLN A 94 12.37 -20.95 3.74
N PHE A 95 11.75 -21.46 4.79
CA PHE A 95 10.42 -22.02 4.75
C PHE A 95 9.52 -21.28 5.73
N VAL A 96 8.30 -20.93 5.28
CA VAL A 96 7.27 -20.28 6.08
C VAL A 96 5.99 -21.08 5.96
N HIS A 97 5.41 -21.44 7.09
CA HIS A 97 4.06 -21.99 7.19
C HIS A 97 3.20 -21.01 7.98
N LYS A 98 2.09 -20.53 7.40
CA LYS A 98 1.16 -19.60 8.03
C LYS A 98 -0.26 -20.16 7.96
N GLY A 99 -0.95 -20.14 9.08
CA GLY A 99 -2.37 -20.45 9.20
C GLY A 99 -3.15 -19.23 9.69
N SER A 100 -4.31 -18.97 9.09
CA SER A 100 -5.20 -17.88 9.44
C SER A 100 -6.65 -18.37 9.22
N ASP A 101 -7.20 -19.04 10.23
CA ASP A 101 -8.61 -19.48 10.22
C ASP A 101 -9.48 -18.38 10.82
N ASP A 102 -9.15 -17.14 10.51
CA ASP A 102 -9.76 -15.95 11.07
C ASP A 102 -11.13 -15.68 10.45
N ILE A 103 -12.17 -15.76 11.28
CA ILE A 103 -13.50 -15.23 10.96
C ILE A 103 -13.69 -14.03 11.88
N LYS A 104 -13.54 -12.85 11.30
CA LYS A 104 -13.57 -11.58 12.04
C LYS A 104 -14.99 -11.14 12.31
N ALA A 105 -15.20 -10.49 13.45
CA ALA A 105 -16.40 -9.70 13.67
C ALA A 105 -16.54 -8.62 12.59
N ASP A 106 -17.78 -8.33 12.19
CA ASP A 106 -18.08 -7.34 11.16
C ASP A 106 -18.07 -5.93 11.74
N THR A 107 -16.93 -5.23 11.58
CA THR A 107 -16.79 -3.85 12.05
C THR A 107 -17.62 -2.85 11.25
N GLY A 108 -17.99 -3.19 10.00
CA GLY A 108 -18.90 -2.38 9.19
C GLY A 108 -20.33 -2.49 9.71
N ALA A 109 -20.78 -3.69 9.99
CA ALA A 109 -22.08 -3.94 10.64
C ALA A 109 -22.16 -3.25 12.03
N ALA A 110 -21.09 -3.31 12.83
CA ALA A 110 -21.04 -2.65 14.13
C ALA A 110 -21.20 -1.13 14.03
N LYS A 111 -20.60 -0.49 13.03
CA LYS A 111 -20.78 0.95 12.75
C LYS A 111 -22.20 1.29 12.34
N ALA A 112 -22.85 0.41 11.57
CA ALA A 112 -24.20 0.62 11.08
C ALA A 112 -25.28 0.19 12.10
N ALA A 113 -24.89 -0.39 13.22
CA ALA A 113 -25.79 -0.97 14.21
C ALA A 113 -26.41 0.08 15.12
N SER A 114 -27.73 0.04 15.32
CA SER A 114 -28.40 0.83 16.36
C SER A 114 -27.96 0.37 17.77
N PRO A 115 -27.70 1.28 18.71
CA PRO A 115 -27.31 0.91 20.06
C PRO A 115 -28.43 0.23 20.90
N PHE A 116 -29.66 0.22 20.38
CA PHE A 116 -30.84 -0.30 21.11
C PHE A 116 -31.25 -1.73 20.71
N GLY A 117 -30.38 -2.46 20.02
CA GLY A 117 -30.61 -3.87 19.66
C GLY A 117 -30.28 -4.84 20.80
N ASP A 118 -30.64 -6.11 20.61
CA ASP A 118 -30.23 -7.21 21.48
C ASP A 118 -29.10 -8.00 20.84
N VAL A 119 -28.04 -8.30 21.60
CA VAL A 119 -26.90 -9.11 21.14
C VAL A 119 -27.21 -10.59 21.11
N TYR A 120 -27.96 -11.08 22.13
CA TYR A 120 -28.23 -12.48 22.36
C TYR A 120 -29.72 -12.73 22.45
N GLU A 121 -30.15 -13.95 22.10
CA GLU A 121 -31.46 -14.50 22.40
C GLU A 121 -31.56 -14.87 23.88
N ALA A 122 -32.76 -15.24 24.35
CA ALA A 122 -33.01 -15.60 25.74
C ALA A 122 -32.24 -16.87 26.19
N ASP A 123 -31.89 -17.75 25.27
CA ASP A 123 -31.07 -18.94 25.49
C ASP A 123 -29.58 -18.72 25.49
N GLY A 124 -29.13 -17.47 25.25
CA GLY A 124 -27.72 -17.08 25.17
C GLY A 124 -27.08 -17.26 23.79
N SER A 125 -27.80 -17.72 22.79
CA SER A 125 -27.32 -17.77 21.42
C SER A 125 -27.26 -16.38 20.82
N ILE A 126 -26.40 -16.17 19.78
CA ILE A 126 -26.30 -14.89 19.12
C ILE A 126 -27.58 -14.58 18.34
N LYS A 127 -28.21 -13.45 18.64
CA LYS A 127 -29.41 -13.00 17.94
C LYS A 127 -29.04 -12.58 16.51
N VAL A 128 -29.56 -13.26 15.50
CA VAL A 128 -29.23 -13.06 14.09
C VAL A 128 -29.57 -11.62 13.66
N ARG A 129 -30.72 -11.13 14.12
CA ARG A 129 -31.28 -9.81 13.79
C ARG A 129 -31.52 -9.00 15.05
N PRO A 130 -30.55 -8.21 15.52
CA PRO A 130 -30.61 -7.50 16.80
C PRO A 130 -31.86 -6.62 17.00
N TRP A 131 -32.48 -6.18 15.90
CA TRP A 131 -33.62 -5.24 15.89
C TRP A 131 -34.89 -5.85 15.34
N ASP A 132 -34.95 -7.19 15.17
CA ASP A 132 -36.07 -7.93 14.57
C ASP A 132 -36.41 -7.45 13.12
N ASP A 133 -35.42 -6.93 12.39
CA ASP A 133 -35.54 -6.48 11.01
C ASP A 133 -34.37 -6.90 10.12
N ASN A 134 -34.40 -6.47 8.84
CA ASN A 134 -33.42 -6.89 7.82
C ASN A 134 -32.28 -5.86 7.59
N ARG A 135 -32.18 -4.78 8.36
CA ARG A 135 -31.23 -3.70 8.11
C ARG A 135 -29.78 -4.15 8.21
N VAL A 136 -29.45 -4.77 9.34
CA VAL A 136 -28.07 -5.20 9.62
C VAL A 136 -28.10 -6.52 10.40
N ALA A 137 -27.24 -7.47 10.06
CA ALA A 137 -27.03 -8.67 10.85
C ALA A 137 -26.18 -8.37 12.09
N ASN A 138 -26.25 -9.25 13.09
CA ASN A 138 -25.40 -9.13 14.27
C ASN A 138 -23.92 -9.12 13.90
N PRO A 139 -23.14 -8.12 14.31
CA PRO A 139 -21.72 -8.02 13.99
C PRO A 139 -20.86 -9.23 14.39
N LEU A 140 -21.32 -10.04 15.36
CA LEU A 140 -20.61 -11.24 15.83
C LEU A 140 -21.06 -12.52 15.11
N LEU A 141 -22.09 -12.47 14.26
CA LEU A 141 -22.76 -13.64 13.69
C LEU A 141 -21.81 -14.49 12.84
N ASN A 142 -21.06 -13.88 11.93
CA ASN A 142 -20.14 -14.60 11.03
C ASN A 142 -19.24 -15.56 11.78
N ARG A 143 -18.70 -15.11 12.91
CA ARG A 143 -17.79 -15.89 13.74
C ARG A 143 -18.44 -17.14 14.36
N SER A 144 -19.73 -17.11 14.61
CA SER A 144 -20.45 -18.21 15.27
C SER A 144 -20.96 -19.25 14.29
N VAL A 145 -21.12 -18.91 13.01
CA VAL A 145 -21.84 -19.76 12.04
C VAL A 145 -21.03 -20.13 10.80
N ASP A 146 -19.99 -19.35 10.46
CA ASP A 146 -19.13 -19.64 9.31
C ASP A 146 -17.97 -20.55 9.70
N ASP A 147 -17.36 -21.18 8.70
CA ASP A 147 -16.18 -22.02 8.87
C ASP A 147 -15.11 -21.66 7.83
N LYS A 148 -13.84 -21.64 8.26
CA LYS A 148 -12.73 -21.21 7.43
C LYS A 148 -11.48 -22.02 7.72
N TYR A 149 -10.80 -22.41 6.67
CA TYR A 149 -9.48 -23.00 6.71
C TYR A 149 -8.56 -22.25 5.72
N TYR A 150 -7.57 -21.53 6.24
CA TYR A 150 -6.62 -20.78 5.40
C TYR A 150 -5.20 -21.17 5.78
N ARG A 151 -4.45 -21.72 4.83
CA ARG A 151 -3.05 -22.10 5.00
C ARG A 151 -2.23 -21.63 3.81
N THR A 152 -1.09 -21.01 4.10
CA THR A 152 -0.06 -20.72 3.11
C THR A 152 1.25 -21.34 3.52
N GLN A 153 1.96 -21.90 2.56
CA GLN A 153 3.30 -22.42 2.71
C GLN A 153 4.16 -21.80 1.62
N THR A 154 5.34 -21.33 1.97
CA THR A 154 6.27 -20.74 1.01
C THR A 154 7.67 -21.26 1.29
N PHE A 155 8.29 -21.80 0.26
CA PHE A 155 9.70 -22.18 0.26
C PHE A 155 10.45 -21.27 -0.70
N ASN A 156 11.48 -20.58 -0.21
CA ASN A 156 12.38 -19.76 -1.00
C ASN A 156 13.79 -20.30 -0.82
N SER A 157 14.52 -20.46 -1.91
CA SER A 157 15.93 -20.86 -1.86
C SER A 157 16.75 -20.13 -2.90
N SER A 158 17.96 -19.77 -2.53
CA SER A 158 18.97 -19.20 -3.41
C SER A 158 20.27 -20.01 -3.23
N VAL A 159 20.72 -20.61 -4.30
CA VAL A 159 22.01 -21.36 -4.34
C VAL A 159 22.93 -20.61 -5.28
N TYR A 160 24.15 -20.37 -4.87
CA TYR A 160 25.13 -19.75 -5.75
C TYR A 160 26.48 -20.47 -5.73
N GLY A 161 27.16 -20.44 -6.88
CA GLY A 161 28.55 -20.79 -7.04
C GLY A 161 29.33 -19.56 -7.52
N LYS A 162 30.39 -19.20 -6.80
CA LYS A 162 31.27 -18.09 -7.15
C LYS A 162 32.68 -18.57 -7.42
N LEU A 163 33.17 -18.29 -8.61
CA LEU A 163 34.53 -18.56 -9.05
C LEU A 163 35.37 -17.28 -9.00
N THR A 164 36.47 -17.35 -8.30
CA THR A 164 37.51 -16.31 -8.35
C THR A 164 38.55 -16.72 -9.38
N LEU A 165 38.63 -15.95 -10.47
CA LEU A 165 39.47 -16.25 -11.63
C LEU A 165 40.73 -15.35 -11.63
N PRO A 166 41.74 -15.68 -12.39
CA PRO A 166 42.93 -14.82 -12.55
C PRO A 166 42.59 -13.44 -13.08
N PHE A 167 43.49 -12.50 -12.92
CA PHE A 167 43.45 -11.13 -13.46
C PHE A 167 42.32 -10.25 -12.94
N GLY A 168 41.69 -10.58 -11.77
CA GLY A 168 40.65 -9.80 -11.14
C GLY A 168 39.23 -10.11 -11.65
N PHE A 169 39.06 -11.22 -12.35
CA PHE A 169 37.73 -11.71 -12.74
C PHE A 169 37.07 -12.53 -11.62
N THR A 170 35.74 -12.37 -11.51
CA THR A 170 34.88 -13.26 -10.73
C THR A 170 33.68 -13.64 -11.56
N TRP A 171 33.34 -14.94 -11.54
CA TRP A 171 32.09 -15.44 -12.13
C TRP A 171 31.20 -15.96 -11.01
N GLN A 172 29.92 -15.52 -10.99
CA GLN A 172 28.95 -16.05 -10.06
C GLN A 172 27.69 -16.44 -10.80
N THR A 173 27.26 -17.68 -10.61
CA THR A 173 25.92 -18.13 -11.02
C THR A 173 25.08 -18.28 -9.78
N THR A 174 23.91 -17.65 -9.77
CA THR A 174 22.93 -17.73 -8.69
C THR A 174 21.63 -18.30 -9.25
N PHE A 175 21.14 -19.38 -8.65
CA PHE A 175 19.83 -19.94 -8.95
C PHE A 175 18.89 -19.69 -7.79
N ASN A 176 17.81 -18.97 -8.07
CA ASN A 176 16.77 -18.66 -7.10
C ASN A 176 15.51 -19.48 -7.46
N VAL A 177 14.87 -20.04 -6.44
CA VAL A 177 13.62 -20.77 -6.61
C VAL A 177 12.65 -20.42 -5.49
N ARG A 178 11.38 -20.27 -5.87
CA ARG A 178 10.27 -20.10 -4.95
C ARG A 178 9.17 -21.09 -5.29
N TYR A 179 8.64 -21.75 -4.25
CA TYR A 179 7.40 -22.51 -4.28
C TYR A 179 6.40 -21.93 -3.30
N GLY A 180 5.19 -21.71 -3.74
CA GLY A 180 4.07 -21.28 -2.91
C GLY A 180 2.91 -22.27 -3.00
N TRP A 181 2.28 -22.56 -1.87
CA TRP A 181 1.05 -23.35 -1.79
C TRP A 181 0.07 -22.61 -0.90
N ARG A 182 -1.21 -22.52 -1.35
CA ARG A 182 -2.29 -21.93 -0.58
C ARG A 182 -3.52 -22.81 -0.68
N LYS A 183 -4.09 -23.08 0.49
CA LYS A 183 -5.44 -23.63 0.65
C LYS A 183 -6.31 -22.57 1.29
N ASP A 184 -7.42 -22.22 0.64
CA ASP A 184 -8.38 -21.22 1.09
C ASP A 184 -9.77 -21.80 0.96
N TYR A 185 -10.30 -22.34 2.06
CA TYR A 185 -11.56 -23.00 2.14
C TYR A 185 -12.48 -22.22 3.06
N TYR A 186 -13.71 -22.03 2.64
CA TYR A 186 -14.66 -21.21 3.36
C TYR A 186 -16.08 -21.76 3.19
N PHE A 187 -16.86 -21.67 4.27
CA PHE A 187 -18.28 -21.95 4.28
C PHE A 187 -19.05 -20.75 4.84
N ASP A 188 -20.03 -20.30 4.10
CA ASP A 188 -21.00 -19.26 4.43
C ASP A 188 -22.29 -19.93 4.89
N SER A 189 -22.65 -19.77 6.15
CA SER A 189 -23.87 -20.37 6.72
C SER A 189 -25.13 -19.67 6.26
N ASP A 190 -26.18 -20.43 6.01
CA ASP A 190 -27.53 -19.95 5.68
C ASP A 190 -28.30 -19.34 6.87
N ILE A 191 -27.74 -19.43 8.07
CA ILE A 191 -28.20 -18.66 9.22
C ILE A 191 -28.05 -17.15 8.97
N LYS A 192 -27.09 -16.77 8.12
CA LYS A 192 -26.85 -15.38 7.78
C LYS A 192 -27.90 -14.86 6.79
N PRO A 193 -28.40 -13.63 7.01
CA PRO A 193 -29.30 -12.99 6.05
C PRO A 193 -28.69 -12.89 4.64
N GLY A 194 -29.48 -13.28 3.64
CA GLY A 194 -29.06 -13.20 2.22
C GLY A 194 -28.22 -14.36 1.72
N VAL A 195 -27.89 -15.33 2.55
CA VAL A 195 -27.24 -16.58 2.12
C VAL A 195 -28.33 -17.60 1.70
N VAL A 196 -28.08 -18.34 0.63
CA VAL A 196 -28.98 -19.37 0.12
C VAL A 196 -29.19 -20.47 1.15
N ALA A 197 -30.42 -21.03 1.22
CA ALA A 197 -30.74 -22.14 2.13
C ALA A 197 -29.74 -23.30 1.94
N GLY A 198 -29.26 -23.85 3.06
CA GLY A 198 -28.20 -24.85 3.08
C GLY A 198 -26.77 -24.28 3.05
N GLY A 199 -26.59 -22.96 2.77
CA GLY A 199 -25.30 -22.30 2.79
C GLY A 199 -24.52 -22.37 1.48
N LYS A 200 -23.30 -21.82 1.49
CA LYS A 200 -22.34 -21.81 0.36
C LYS A 200 -20.98 -22.27 0.83
N ALA A 201 -20.33 -23.12 0.03
CA ALA A 201 -18.95 -23.54 0.27
C ALA A 201 -18.05 -23.18 -0.91
N LYS A 202 -16.81 -22.83 -0.60
CA LYS A 202 -15.75 -22.56 -1.56
C LYS A 202 -14.47 -23.25 -1.13
N ARG A 203 -13.77 -23.89 -2.09
CA ARG A 203 -12.41 -24.41 -1.91
C ARG A 203 -11.53 -23.89 -3.02
N VAL A 204 -10.44 -23.24 -2.65
CA VAL A 204 -9.41 -22.80 -3.57
C VAL A 204 -8.10 -23.50 -3.21
N ASP A 205 -7.58 -24.26 -4.15
CA ASP A 205 -6.23 -24.80 -4.11
C ASP A 205 -5.38 -24.04 -5.12
N TYR A 206 -4.32 -23.41 -4.63
CA TYR A 206 -3.41 -22.59 -5.42
C TYR A 206 -1.98 -23.02 -5.19
N SER A 207 -1.20 -23.11 -6.27
CA SER A 207 0.24 -23.28 -6.19
C SER A 207 0.95 -22.37 -7.19
N ASP A 208 2.11 -21.88 -6.82
CA ASP A 208 3.00 -21.12 -7.69
C ASP A 208 4.42 -21.64 -7.64
N TYR A 209 5.09 -21.48 -8.77
CA TYR A 209 6.48 -21.83 -8.96
C TYR A 209 7.19 -20.72 -9.71
N GLU A 210 8.28 -20.24 -9.15
CA GLU A 210 9.10 -19.20 -9.74
C GLU A 210 10.57 -19.61 -9.66
N TRP A 211 11.30 -19.37 -10.74
CA TRP A 211 12.75 -19.49 -10.71
C TRP A 211 13.41 -18.36 -11.49
N SER A 212 14.61 -18.00 -11.06
CA SER A 212 15.51 -17.17 -11.84
C SER A 212 16.93 -17.69 -11.76
N ILE A 213 17.69 -17.50 -12.83
CA ILE A 213 19.11 -17.76 -12.88
C ILE A 213 19.85 -16.49 -13.31
N ASP A 214 20.81 -16.07 -12.49
CA ASP A 214 21.66 -14.93 -12.76
C ASP A 214 23.10 -15.40 -12.97
N ASN A 215 23.66 -15.07 -14.12
CA ASN A 215 25.07 -15.31 -14.42
C ASN A 215 25.79 -13.97 -14.46
N MET A 216 26.65 -13.71 -13.49
CA MET A 216 27.35 -12.46 -13.31
C MET A 216 28.86 -12.62 -13.50
N LEU A 217 29.41 -11.91 -14.45
CA LEU A 217 30.85 -11.73 -14.63
C LEU A 217 31.25 -10.35 -14.15
N LYS A 218 32.17 -10.30 -13.20
CA LYS A 218 32.79 -9.06 -12.73
C LYS A 218 34.28 -9.04 -13.03
N TRP A 219 34.76 -7.87 -13.33
CA TRP A 219 36.17 -7.58 -13.44
C TRP A 219 36.50 -6.27 -12.75
N ASN A 220 37.41 -6.33 -11.77
CA ASN A 220 37.87 -5.15 -11.06
C ASN A 220 39.41 -5.10 -11.15
N ARG A 221 39.91 -3.92 -11.56
CA ARG A 221 41.36 -3.73 -11.66
C ARG A 221 41.74 -2.25 -11.51
N THR A 222 42.83 -2.05 -10.76
CA THR A 222 43.45 -0.72 -10.62
C THR A 222 44.73 -0.64 -11.43
N PHE A 223 44.86 0.35 -12.29
CA PHE A 223 46.05 0.66 -13.08
C PHE A 223 46.73 1.92 -12.56
N ALA A 224 48.05 1.93 -12.59
CA ALA A 224 48.88 3.08 -12.15
C ALA A 224 48.51 3.59 -10.75
N LYS A 225 47.80 2.80 -9.90
CA LYS A 225 47.29 3.18 -8.56
C LYS A 225 46.23 4.30 -8.54
N ILE A 226 45.84 4.83 -9.70
CA ILE A 226 44.91 5.97 -9.82
C ILE A 226 43.70 5.68 -10.70
N HIS A 227 43.73 4.69 -11.56
CA HIS A 227 42.66 4.32 -12.46
C HIS A 227 42.00 3.04 -11.95
N ASN A 228 40.85 3.12 -11.38
CA ASN A 228 40.07 1.96 -10.96
C ASN A 228 38.94 1.69 -11.93
N PHE A 229 38.88 0.49 -12.48
CA PHE A 229 37.82 0.00 -13.35
C PHE A 229 37.08 -1.15 -12.65
N ASP A 230 35.76 -1.07 -12.65
CA ASP A 230 34.86 -2.15 -12.19
C ASP A 230 33.83 -2.40 -13.30
N PHE A 231 34.00 -3.50 -14.00
CA PHE A 231 33.07 -3.94 -15.05
C PHE A 231 32.19 -5.06 -14.52
N THR A 232 30.91 -4.97 -14.83
CA THR A 232 29.93 -6.01 -14.50
C THR A 232 29.08 -6.34 -15.73
N PHE A 233 29.02 -7.63 -16.06
CA PHE A 233 28.10 -8.19 -17.02
C PHE A 233 27.17 -9.15 -16.31
N VAL A 234 25.84 -9.07 -16.58
CA VAL A 234 24.85 -10.00 -16.01
C VAL A 234 23.93 -10.48 -17.12
N TYR A 235 23.72 -11.80 -17.15
CA TYR A 235 22.63 -12.43 -17.89
C TYR A 235 21.65 -13.05 -16.90
N THR A 236 20.37 -12.65 -16.99
CA THR A 236 19.28 -13.15 -16.17
C THR A 236 18.26 -13.88 -17.07
N ALA A 237 17.74 -15.00 -16.59
CA ALA A 237 16.57 -15.66 -17.15
C ALA A 237 15.61 -16.00 -16.00
N GLU A 238 14.31 -15.85 -16.23
CA GLU A 238 13.30 -16.07 -15.21
C GLU A 238 12.04 -16.70 -15.78
N LYS A 239 11.34 -17.48 -14.96
CA LYS A 239 10.00 -18.02 -15.25
C LYS A 239 9.18 -18.00 -13.98
N TYR A 240 7.92 -17.61 -14.13
CA TYR A 240 6.86 -17.76 -13.14
C TYR A 240 5.72 -18.57 -13.74
N GLN A 241 5.12 -19.44 -12.96
CA GLN A 241 3.94 -20.22 -13.33
C GLN A 241 3.07 -20.44 -12.10
N ASN A 242 1.75 -20.34 -12.26
CA ASN A 242 0.80 -20.68 -11.22
C ASN A 242 -0.30 -21.61 -11.75
N TRP A 243 -0.94 -22.29 -10.82
CA TRP A 243 -2.13 -23.11 -11.03
C TRP A 243 -3.12 -22.82 -9.94
N GLN A 244 -4.36 -22.61 -10.29
CA GLN A 244 -5.45 -22.44 -9.36
C GLN A 244 -6.65 -23.27 -9.76
N SER A 245 -7.17 -24.04 -8.80
CA SER A 245 -8.45 -24.74 -8.94
C SER A 245 -9.41 -24.19 -7.89
N THR A 246 -10.63 -23.87 -8.32
CA THR A 246 -11.68 -23.35 -7.44
C THR A 246 -12.93 -24.22 -7.62
N GLY A 247 -13.38 -24.85 -6.55
CA GLY A 247 -14.68 -25.48 -6.45
C GLY A 247 -15.60 -24.63 -5.59
N ASN A 248 -16.81 -24.36 -6.08
CA ASN A 248 -17.88 -23.76 -5.29
C ASN A 248 -19.11 -24.65 -5.35
N ASN A 249 -19.89 -24.65 -4.28
CA ASN A 249 -21.21 -25.27 -4.28
C ASN A 249 -22.11 -24.56 -3.28
N GLU A 250 -23.39 -24.61 -3.49
CA GLU A 250 -24.39 -24.00 -2.62
C GLU A 250 -25.65 -24.85 -2.52
N GLY A 251 -26.51 -24.56 -1.53
CA GLY A 251 -27.77 -25.27 -1.34
C GLY A 251 -27.58 -26.69 -0.79
N PHE A 252 -26.80 -26.83 0.30
CA PHE A 252 -26.48 -28.14 0.89
C PHE A 252 -27.71 -28.83 1.50
N GLN A 253 -27.86 -30.12 1.21
CA GLN A 253 -28.96 -30.93 1.68
C GLN A 253 -28.46 -32.18 2.44
N PRO A 254 -29.11 -32.57 3.58
CA PRO A 254 -30.25 -31.88 4.20
C PRO A 254 -29.90 -30.54 4.88
N ASN A 255 -28.64 -30.25 5.11
CA ASN A 255 -28.13 -29.00 5.71
C ASN A 255 -26.64 -28.82 5.44
N GLY A 256 -26.08 -27.67 5.84
CA GLY A 256 -24.68 -27.30 5.69
C GLY A 256 -23.72 -27.81 6.79
N ALA A 257 -24.10 -28.79 7.61
CA ALA A 257 -23.29 -29.20 8.78
C ALA A 257 -21.88 -29.72 8.44
N LEU A 258 -21.67 -30.25 7.24
CA LEU A 258 -20.33 -30.68 6.79
C LEU A 258 -19.45 -29.52 6.27
N SER A 259 -20.01 -28.30 6.20
CA SER A 259 -19.26 -27.13 5.78
C SER A 259 -18.59 -27.34 4.39
N TYR A 260 -17.41 -26.74 4.18
CA TYR A 260 -16.61 -26.98 2.97
C TYR A 260 -16.04 -28.41 2.88
N HIS A 261 -16.08 -29.21 3.93
CA HIS A 261 -15.64 -30.62 3.93
C HIS A 261 -16.55 -31.48 3.05
N GLY A 262 -17.85 -31.19 3.06
CA GLY A 262 -18.86 -31.89 2.27
C GLY A 262 -19.26 -31.14 1.00
N ILE A 263 -18.37 -30.46 0.34
CA ILE A 263 -18.67 -29.56 -0.81
C ILE A 263 -19.47 -30.27 -1.92
N GLN A 264 -19.36 -31.60 -2.07
CA GLN A 264 -20.11 -32.38 -3.06
C GLN A 264 -21.62 -32.51 -2.74
N ALA A 265 -22.07 -32.19 -1.51
CA ALA A 265 -23.47 -32.31 -1.10
C ALA A 265 -24.34 -31.10 -1.50
N GLY A 266 -23.78 -30.06 -2.04
CA GLY A 266 -24.57 -28.93 -2.56
C GLY A 266 -25.19 -29.26 -3.92
N ILE A 267 -26.19 -28.47 -4.30
CA ILE A 267 -27.00 -28.71 -5.52
C ILE A 267 -26.57 -27.87 -6.73
N THR A 268 -25.69 -26.88 -6.53
CA THR A 268 -25.25 -25.95 -7.60
C THR A 268 -23.72 -25.94 -7.74
N PRO A 269 -23.09 -27.06 -8.13
CA PRO A 269 -21.64 -27.14 -8.22
C PRO A 269 -21.10 -26.30 -9.38
N THR A 270 -20.05 -25.54 -9.11
CA THR A 270 -19.26 -24.86 -10.14
C THR A 270 -17.78 -25.12 -9.94
N VAL A 271 -17.06 -25.30 -11.03
CA VAL A 271 -15.60 -25.48 -11.04
C VAL A 271 -14.98 -24.49 -11.99
N SER A 272 -13.89 -23.87 -11.56
CA SER A 272 -13.06 -23.02 -12.41
C SER A 272 -11.57 -23.30 -12.18
N ALA A 273 -10.77 -23.09 -13.21
CA ALA A 273 -9.32 -23.15 -13.16
C ALA A 273 -8.73 -21.89 -13.78
N ASN A 274 -7.57 -21.49 -13.26
CA ASN A 274 -6.77 -20.40 -13.82
C ASN A 274 -5.29 -20.76 -13.77
N ASP A 275 -4.71 -21.06 -14.93
CA ASP A 275 -3.31 -21.41 -15.07
C ASP A 275 -2.61 -20.30 -15.86
N GLU A 276 -1.54 -19.77 -15.31
CA GLU A 276 -0.83 -18.65 -15.93
C GLU A 276 0.67 -18.88 -15.90
N MET A 277 1.35 -18.36 -16.94
CA MET A 277 2.81 -18.42 -17.06
C MET A 277 3.34 -17.09 -17.59
N GLN A 278 4.50 -16.71 -17.15
CA GLN A 278 5.30 -15.62 -17.71
C GLN A 278 6.78 -15.97 -17.70
N THR A 279 7.52 -15.41 -18.66
CA THR A 279 8.97 -15.54 -18.77
C THR A 279 9.60 -14.18 -18.99
N GLY A 280 10.86 -14.06 -18.55
CA GLY A 280 11.65 -12.86 -18.78
C GLY A 280 13.13 -13.21 -18.96
N ASN A 281 13.85 -12.33 -19.63
CA ASN A 281 15.32 -12.38 -19.68
C ASN A 281 15.90 -10.98 -19.67
N GLY A 282 17.16 -10.87 -19.23
CA GLY A 282 17.85 -9.58 -19.16
C GLY A 282 19.33 -9.70 -19.43
N LEU A 283 19.88 -8.68 -20.05
CA LEU A 283 21.31 -8.49 -20.26
C LEU A 283 21.70 -7.13 -19.72
N LEU A 284 22.68 -7.09 -18.82
CA LEU A 284 23.22 -5.85 -18.24
C LEU A 284 24.71 -5.76 -18.49
N TRP A 285 25.16 -4.62 -18.99
CA TRP A 285 26.54 -4.19 -19.02
C TRP A 285 26.68 -2.93 -18.17
N ARG A 286 27.64 -2.92 -17.26
CA ARG A 286 27.94 -1.77 -16.40
C ARG A 286 29.44 -1.57 -16.27
N LEU A 287 29.88 -0.33 -16.40
CA LEU A 287 31.23 0.09 -16.13
C LEU A 287 31.24 1.21 -15.10
N ASN A 288 31.95 1.01 -14.01
CA ASN A 288 32.31 2.06 -13.08
C ASN A 288 33.78 2.37 -13.26
N TYR A 289 34.09 3.65 -13.39
CA TYR A 289 35.44 4.16 -13.48
C TYR A 289 35.69 5.19 -12.38
N SER A 290 36.79 5.06 -11.67
CA SER A 290 37.23 6.03 -10.68
C SER A 290 38.64 6.48 -11.00
N LEU A 291 38.83 7.77 -11.15
CA LEU A 291 40.14 8.41 -11.35
C LEU A 291 40.55 9.09 -10.04
N MET A 292 41.71 8.67 -9.48
CA MET A 292 42.30 9.21 -8.24
C MET A 292 41.32 9.20 -7.05
N ASP A 293 40.28 8.36 -7.06
CA ASP A 293 39.14 8.37 -6.11
C ASP A 293 38.42 9.72 -6.01
N ARG A 294 38.58 10.60 -6.98
CA ARG A 294 37.97 11.95 -7.02
C ARG A 294 36.88 12.07 -8.07
N TYR A 295 37.16 11.57 -9.28
CA TYR A 295 36.27 11.64 -10.42
C TYR A 295 35.71 10.27 -10.67
N LEU A 296 34.38 10.16 -10.53
CA LEU A 296 33.65 8.90 -10.61
C LEU A 296 32.76 8.96 -11.84
N LEU A 297 32.81 7.94 -12.68
CA LEU A 297 31.94 7.81 -13.85
C LEU A 297 31.33 6.42 -13.85
N THR A 298 30.03 6.35 -14.04
CA THR A 298 29.29 5.08 -14.19
C THR A 298 28.49 5.15 -15.49
N GLY A 299 28.59 4.10 -16.30
CA GLY A 299 27.72 3.88 -17.45
C GLY A 299 27.14 2.48 -17.40
N SER A 300 25.84 2.36 -17.71
CA SER A 300 25.22 1.04 -17.85
C SER A 300 24.18 1.01 -18.96
N VAL A 301 24.04 -0.14 -19.58
CA VAL A 301 22.96 -0.45 -20.53
C VAL A 301 22.35 -1.77 -20.13
N ARG A 302 21.03 -1.81 -20.02
CA ARG A 302 20.26 -3.00 -19.74
C ARG A 302 19.22 -3.23 -20.82
N ARG A 303 19.17 -4.46 -21.34
CA ARG A 303 18.10 -4.92 -22.23
C ARG A 303 17.31 -5.98 -21.50
N ASP A 304 16.01 -5.76 -21.37
CA ASP A 304 15.07 -6.68 -20.74
C ASP A 304 14.01 -7.14 -21.73
N GLY A 305 13.69 -8.43 -21.69
CA GLY A 305 12.60 -9.05 -22.41
C GLY A 305 11.54 -9.59 -21.46
N PHE A 306 10.27 -9.46 -21.83
CA PHE A 306 9.16 -9.92 -21.02
C PHE A 306 7.99 -10.42 -21.87
N SER A 307 7.46 -11.60 -21.56
CA SER A 307 6.47 -12.31 -22.38
C SER A 307 5.08 -11.68 -22.41
N ALA A 308 4.78 -10.69 -21.56
CA ALA A 308 3.47 -10.01 -21.53
C ALA A 308 3.34 -8.89 -22.57
N PHE A 309 4.46 -8.43 -23.15
CA PHE A 309 4.46 -7.39 -24.17
C PHE A 309 4.15 -7.90 -25.57
N GLY A 310 3.85 -6.96 -26.46
CA GLY A 310 3.52 -7.24 -27.84
C GLY A 310 4.67 -7.88 -28.63
N GLN A 311 4.31 -8.66 -29.64
CA GLN A 311 5.30 -9.40 -30.45
C GLN A 311 6.31 -8.48 -31.14
N ASN A 312 5.90 -7.23 -31.46
CA ASN A 312 6.77 -6.26 -32.12
C ASN A 312 7.75 -5.58 -31.16
N ASN A 313 7.44 -5.52 -29.84
CA ASN A 313 8.21 -4.83 -28.81
C ASN A 313 8.45 -5.65 -27.54
N PRO A 314 8.94 -6.90 -27.64
CA PRO A 314 9.13 -7.75 -26.47
C PRO A 314 10.28 -7.28 -25.56
N PHE A 315 11.15 -6.39 -26.07
CA PHE A 315 12.33 -5.93 -25.36
C PHE A 315 12.31 -4.43 -25.12
N GLY A 316 12.75 -4.04 -23.89
CA GLY A 316 13.10 -2.68 -23.54
C GLY A 316 14.61 -2.51 -23.39
N VAL A 317 15.16 -1.36 -23.75
CA VAL A 317 16.57 -1.02 -23.56
C VAL A 317 16.66 0.25 -22.74
N PHE A 318 17.39 0.17 -21.63
CA PHE A 318 17.49 1.23 -20.62
C PHE A 318 18.95 1.57 -20.39
N SER A 319 19.29 2.84 -20.55
CA SER A 319 20.64 3.36 -20.40
C SER A 319 20.75 4.27 -19.18
N THR A 320 21.92 4.26 -18.53
CA THR A 320 22.21 5.14 -17.39
C THR A 320 23.63 5.67 -17.48
N VAL A 321 23.79 6.96 -17.20
CA VAL A 321 25.10 7.59 -17.03
C VAL A 321 25.07 8.42 -15.74
N ALA A 322 26.12 8.30 -14.94
CA ALA A 322 26.28 9.08 -13.73
C ALA A 322 27.73 9.56 -13.58
N ALA A 323 27.88 10.79 -13.11
CA ALA A 323 29.16 11.39 -12.77
C ALA A 323 29.16 11.83 -11.31
N GLY A 324 30.28 11.65 -10.63
CA GLY A 324 30.52 12.10 -9.28
C GLY A 324 31.85 12.79 -9.15
N TRP A 325 31.87 13.91 -8.45
CA TRP A 325 33.08 14.66 -8.16
C TRP A 325 33.26 14.85 -6.65
N ARG A 326 34.29 14.24 -6.10
CA ARG A 326 34.68 14.41 -4.70
C ARG A 326 35.48 15.69 -4.53
N MET A 327 34.78 16.81 -4.41
CA MET A 327 35.38 18.16 -4.33
C MET A 327 36.29 18.32 -3.10
N SER A 328 35.95 17.64 -1.99
CA SER A 328 36.75 17.64 -0.76
C SER A 328 38.18 17.11 -0.93
N GLU A 329 38.42 16.28 -1.98
CA GLU A 329 39.74 15.74 -2.27
C GLU A 329 40.59 16.66 -3.14
N GLU A 330 40.05 17.80 -3.61
CA GLU A 330 40.76 18.77 -4.41
C GLU A 330 41.67 19.68 -3.57
N LYS A 331 42.78 20.12 -4.18
CA LYS A 331 43.79 20.94 -3.50
C LYS A 331 43.19 22.19 -2.85
N PHE A 332 42.17 22.80 -3.47
CA PHE A 332 41.56 24.04 -2.97
C PHE A 332 40.58 23.82 -1.78
N LEU A 333 40.14 22.57 -1.50
CA LEU A 333 39.29 22.23 -0.38
C LEU A 333 39.95 21.32 0.65
N LYS A 334 41.00 20.61 0.26
CA LYS A 334 41.65 19.59 1.09
C LYS A 334 42.15 20.12 2.45
N ASP A 335 42.57 21.39 2.49
CA ASP A 335 43.07 22.03 3.69
C ASP A 335 41.99 22.77 4.51
N VAL A 336 40.74 22.74 4.04
CA VAL A 336 39.61 23.37 4.71
C VAL A 336 39.09 22.41 5.82
N LYS A 337 39.56 22.60 7.06
CA LYS A 337 39.38 21.68 8.19
C LYS A 337 37.93 21.40 8.58
N TRP A 338 37.00 22.29 8.26
CA TRP A 338 35.60 22.11 8.61
C TRP A 338 34.78 21.36 7.54
N ILE A 339 35.34 21.16 6.33
CA ILE A 339 34.76 20.34 5.25
C ILE A 339 35.47 18.98 5.26
N ASN A 340 34.75 17.91 5.61
CA ASN A 340 35.31 16.56 5.64
C ASN A 340 34.92 15.75 4.41
N ASN A 341 33.75 16.03 3.88
CA ASN A 341 33.27 15.47 2.63
C ASN A 341 32.44 16.50 1.89
N LEU A 342 32.71 16.65 0.61
CA LEU A 342 31.87 17.40 -0.32
C LEU A 342 31.91 16.71 -1.66
N LYS A 343 30.76 16.16 -2.09
CA LYS A 343 30.65 15.42 -3.34
C LYS A 343 29.46 15.91 -4.15
N LEU A 344 29.72 16.29 -5.38
CA LEU A 344 28.71 16.61 -6.37
C LEU A 344 28.37 15.32 -7.16
N ARG A 345 27.09 15.07 -7.38
CA ARG A 345 26.57 13.94 -8.17
C ARG A 345 25.64 14.46 -9.25
N LEU A 346 25.76 13.91 -10.44
CA LEU A 346 24.89 14.14 -11.57
C LEU A 346 24.55 12.79 -12.17
N SER A 347 23.28 12.50 -12.39
CA SER A 347 22.88 11.29 -13.09
C SER A 347 21.73 11.53 -14.03
N TRP A 348 21.77 10.82 -15.12
CA TRP A 348 20.69 10.64 -16.08
C TRP A 348 20.50 9.16 -16.32
N GLY A 349 19.25 8.70 -16.38
CA GLY A 349 19.00 7.31 -16.63
C GLY A 349 17.57 7.02 -17.01
N GLN A 350 17.39 5.86 -17.62
CA GLN A 350 16.12 5.31 -18.01
C GLN A 350 15.83 4.06 -17.21
N THR A 351 14.58 3.90 -16.77
CA THR A 351 14.05 2.69 -16.14
C THR A 351 12.79 2.26 -16.86
N GLY A 352 12.62 0.96 -17.07
CA GLY A 352 11.41 0.38 -17.64
C GLY A 352 10.46 -0.10 -16.55
N ASN A 353 9.17 0.07 -16.77
CA ASN A 353 8.12 -0.56 -15.99
C ASN A 353 7.47 -1.66 -16.83
N ARG A 354 7.29 -2.84 -16.21
CA ARG A 354 6.64 -4.01 -16.82
C ARG A 354 5.40 -4.47 -16.05
N ASP A 355 4.88 -3.61 -15.17
CA ASP A 355 3.69 -3.93 -14.37
C ASP A 355 2.42 -3.90 -15.26
N ILE A 356 2.24 -4.98 -15.98
CA ILE A 356 1.11 -5.22 -16.86
C ILE A 356 0.61 -6.64 -16.67
N GLY A 357 -0.70 -6.84 -16.82
CA GLY A 357 -1.29 -8.18 -16.72
C GLY A 357 -0.65 -9.18 -17.70
N ARG A 358 -0.41 -10.39 -17.24
CA ARG A 358 0.02 -11.49 -18.11
C ARG A 358 -0.93 -11.60 -19.28
N TYR A 359 -0.43 -11.83 -20.47
CA TYR A 359 -1.22 -11.88 -21.69
C TYR A 359 -1.94 -10.57 -22.09
N ALA A 360 -1.56 -9.42 -21.54
CA ALA A 360 -2.23 -8.15 -21.84
C ALA A 360 -2.16 -7.77 -23.35
N ALA A 361 -1.07 -8.14 -24.02
CA ALA A 361 -0.90 -7.91 -25.44
C ALA A 361 -1.71 -8.85 -26.34
N PHE A 362 -2.34 -9.90 -25.77
CA PHE A 362 -3.05 -10.90 -26.55
C PHE A 362 -4.56 -10.70 -26.52
N SER A 363 -5.24 -11.10 -27.58
CA SER A 363 -6.70 -11.26 -27.55
C SER A 363 -7.06 -12.39 -26.60
N ARG A 364 -8.01 -12.11 -25.69
CA ARG A 364 -8.51 -13.09 -24.72
C ARG A 364 -9.95 -13.44 -25.03
N LEU A 365 -10.31 -14.67 -24.69
CA LEU A 365 -11.66 -15.19 -24.81
C LEU A 365 -12.30 -15.28 -23.43
N THR A 366 -13.56 -14.95 -23.34
CA THR A 366 -14.37 -15.11 -22.12
C THR A 366 -15.46 -16.14 -22.38
N ILE A 367 -15.69 -17.00 -21.40
CA ILE A 367 -16.77 -17.99 -21.41
C ILE A 367 -17.98 -17.37 -20.72
N THR A 368 -19.13 -17.42 -21.36
CA THR A 368 -20.40 -16.94 -20.81
C THR A 368 -21.48 -18.00 -20.95
N ASN A 369 -22.57 -17.84 -20.22
CA ASN A 369 -23.77 -18.66 -20.40
C ASN A 369 -24.67 -17.98 -21.45
N VAL A 370 -25.07 -18.75 -22.47
CA VAL A 370 -26.01 -18.32 -23.49
C VAL A 370 -27.26 -19.22 -23.38
N ILE A 371 -28.41 -18.60 -23.12
CA ILE A 371 -29.68 -19.33 -23.08
C ILE A 371 -30.31 -19.30 -24.48
N GLN A 372 -30.48 -20.46 -25.05
CA GLN A 372 -31.18 -20.64 -26.34
C GLN A 372 -32.27 -21.68 -26.18
N ASN A 373 -33.51 -21.32 -26.51
CA ASN A 373 -34.68 -22.16 -26.34
C ASN A 373 -34.84 -22.77 -24.93
N GLY A 374 -34.50 -21.98 -23.89
CA GLY A 374 -34.58 -22.42 -22.48
C GLY A 374 -33.44 -23.34 -22.06
N VAL A 375 -32.49 -23.68 -22.94
CA VAL A 375 -31.31 -24.48 -22.62
C VAL A 375 -30.08 -23.57 -22.43
N ASN A 376 -29.31 -23.83 -21.38
CA ASN A 376 -28.10 -23.08 -21.08
C ASN A 376 -26.88 -23.69 -21.81
N TYR A 377 -26.27 -22.95 -22.70
CA TYR A 377 -25.05 -23.31 -23.43
C TYR A 377 -23.86 -22.47 -22.95
N LYS A 378 -22.66 -23.00 -23.09
CA LYS A 378 -21.42 -22.21 -22.89
C LYS A 378 -21.07 -21.53 -24.23
N GLY A 379 -21.21 -20.21 -24.22
CA GLY A 379 -20.75 -19.36 -25.32
C GLY A 379 -19.31 -18.87 -25.06
N VAL A 380 -18.58 -18.62 -26.13
CA VAL A 380 -17.23 -18.06 -26.09
C VAL A 380 -17.18 -16.84 -26.98
N TYR A 381 -16.68 -15.72 -26.44
CA TYR A 381 -16.51 -14.49 -27.22
C TYR A 381 -15.18 -13.80 -26.88
N PRO A 382 -14.60 -13.02 -27.80
CA PRO A 382 -13.40 -12.25 -27.54
C PRO A 382 -13.69 -11.13 -26.50
N SER A 383 -12.92 -11.05 -25.42
CA SER A 383 -13.11 -10.06 -24.35
C SER A 383 -12.09 -8.93 -24.37
N SER A 384 -10.98 -9.10 -25.11
CA SER A 384 -9.99 -8.05 -25.32
C SER A 384 -9.38 -8.13 -26.70
N LEU A 385 -9.05 -6.97 -27.29
CA LEU A 385 -8.27 -6.88 -28.51
C LEU A 385 -6.80 -7.15 -28.24
N ALA A 386 -6.11 -7.76 -29.21
CA ALA A 386 -4.67 -7.88 -29.19
C ALA A 386 -4.01 -6.53 -29.49
N ASN A 387 -2.97 -6.18 -28.77
CA ASN A 387 -2.08 -5.07 -29.08
C ASN A 387 -0.65 -5.60 -29.29
N ARG A 388 -0.28 -5.84 -30.55
CA ARG A 388 1.05 -6.36 -30.91
C ARG A 388 2.18 -5.35 -30.70
N ASP A 389 1.82 -4.06 -30.61
CA ASP A 389 2.77 -2.95 -30.44
C ASP A 389 2.92 -2.53 -28.97
N LEU A 390 2.25 -3.21 -28.05
CA LEU A 390 2.36 -2.95 -26.62
C LEU A 390 3.82 -3.09 -26.17
N LYS A 391 4.36 -2.03 -25.57
CA LYS A 391 5.77 -1.90 -25.20
C LYS A 391 5.96 -1.47 -23.75
N TRP A 392 7.19 -1.44 -23.32
CA TRP A 392 7.60 -0.98 -22.00
C TRP A 392 7.25 0.49 -21.76
N GLU A 393 6.65 0.79 -20.63
CA GLU A 393 6.59 2.14 -20.09
C GLU A 393 8.00 2.55 -19.66
N THR A 394 8.43 3.76 -19.99
CA THR A 394 9.78 4.22 -19.75
C THR A 394 9.81 5.51 -18.94
N THR A 395 10.46 5.48 -17.79
CA THR A 395 10.77 6.68 -17.01
C THR A 395 12.20 7.12 -17.25
N THR A 396 12.37 8.34 -17.75
CA THR A 396 13.66 9.01 -17.90
C THR A 396 13.84 10.00 -16.74
N GLY A 397 14.89 9.82 -15.97
CA GLY A 397 15.19 10.62 -14.79
C GLY A 397 16.51 11.40 -14.92
N PHE A 398 16.49 12.61 -14.39
CA PHE A 398 17.66 13.45 -14.16
C PHE A 398 17.74 13.76 -12.65
N ASN A 399 18.91 13.58 -12.04
CA ASN A 399 19.15 13.89 -10.64
C ASN A 399 20.44 14.65 -10.46
N LEU A 400 20.38 15.73 -9.67
CA LEU A 400 21.51 16.52 -9.20
C LEU A 400 21.57 16.39 -7.68
N GLY A 401 22.68 15.90 -7.13
CA GLY A 401 22.85 15.67 -5.70
C GLY A 401 24.15 16.28 -5.17
N VAL A 402 24.10 16.78 -3.95
CA VAL A 402 25.26 17.22 -3.17
C VAL A 402 25.30 16.45 -1.86
N ASP A 403 26.34 15.67 -1.64
CA ASP A 403 26.63 15.02 -0.36
C ASP A 403 27.64 15.87 0.41
N PHE A 404 27.42 16.10 1.68
CA PHE A 404 28.32 16.86 2.52
C PHE A 404 28.56 16.24 3.89
N GLY A 405 29.74 16.47 4.43
CA GLY A 405 30.14 16.14 5.80
C GLY A 405 30.99 17.26 6.36
N LEU A 406 30.53 17.89 7.42
CA LEU A 406 31.10 19.10 7.99
C LEU A 406 31.46 18.92 9.46
N PHE A 407 32.43 19.68 9.95
CA PHE A 407 32.83 19.75 11.36
C PHE A 407 33.20 18.36 11.94
N ASN A 408 34.12 17.66 11.27
CA ASN A 408 34.50 16.28 11.57
C ASN A 408 33.29 15.31 11.45
N ASN A 409 32.48 15.48 10.41
CA ASN A 409 31.24 14.75 10.15
C ASN A 409 30.22 14.84 11.29
N ARG A 410 30.30 15.89 12.13
CA ARG A 410 29.25 16.15 13.12
C ARG A 410 27.94 16.59 12.48
N LEU A 411 28.02 17.22 11.31
CA LEU A 411 26.89 17.53 10.46
C LEU A 411 27.13 16.90 9.09
N SER A 412 26.25 16.03 8.64
CA SER A 412 26.32 15.37 7.34
C SER A 412 24.95 15.28 6.70
N GLY A 413 24.91 15.14 5.40
CA GLY A 413 23.65 15.02 4.71
C GLY A 413 23.77 15.02 3.20
N SER A 414 22.62 15.08 2.55
CA SER A 414 22.50 15.24 1.10
C SER A 414 21.34 16.17 0.76
N VAL A 415 21.50 16.89 -0.33
CA VAL A 415 20.44 17.64 -1.01
C VAL A 415 20.34 17.07 -2.41
N GLU A 416 19.13 16.75 -2.84
CA GLU A 416 18.87 16.20 -4.17
C GLU A 416 17.75 16.98 -4.85
N LEU A 417 17.93 17.23 -6.14
CA LEU A 417 16.93 17.79 -7.04
C LEU A 417 16.74 16.81 -8.19
N TYR A 418 15.50 16.46 -8.46
CA TYR A 418 15.20 15.51 -9.51
C TYR A 418 14.09 16.00 -10.44
N LYS A 419 14.15 15.49 -11.68
CA LYS A 419 13.08 15.62 -12.67
C LYS A 419 12.97 14.32 -13.44
N ASN A 420 11.79 13.71 -13.38
CA ASN A 420 11.46 12.46 -14.04
C ASN A 420 10.35 12.69 -15.05
N LYS A 421 10.44 12.01 -16.17
CA LYS A 421 9.43 12.00 -17.23
C LYS A 421 9.11 10.53 -17.56
N THR A 422 7.87 10.13 -17.38
CA THR A 422 7.37 8.80 -17.73
C THR A 422 6.59 8.91 -19.03
N ASN A 423 7.01 8.17 -20.04
CA ASN A 423 6.34 8.08 -21.34
C ASN A 423 5.78 6.69 -21.56
N ASP A 424 4.83 6.60 -22.50
CA ASP A 424 4.25 5.33 -22.90
C ASP A 424 3.60 4.61 -21.70
N LEU A 425 2.86 5.33 -20.85
CA LEU A 425 2.17 4.77 -19.70
C LEU A 425 1.33 3.56 -20.09
N LEU A 426 1.43 2.49 -19.33
CA LEU A 426 0.63 1.28 -19.54
C LEU A 426 -0.79 1.52 -19.01
N MET A 427 -1.72 1.79 -19.90
CA MET A 427 -3.09 2.18 -19.58
C MET A 427 -4.10 1.35 -20.39
N ASP A 428 -5.28 1.16 -19.82
CA ASP A 428 -6.45 0.64 -20.53
C ASP A 428 -7.19 1.80 -21.20
N ARG A 429 -7.21 1.83 -22.54
CA ARG A 429 -8.04 2.76 -23.31
C ARG A 429 -9.43 2.18 -23.48
N ALA A 430 -10.47 2.93 -23.13
CA ALA A 430 -11.86 2.56 -23.38
C ALA A 430 -12.12 2.48 -24.91
N MET A 431 -12.90 1.50 -25.30
CA MET A 431 -13.30 1.30 -26.69
C MET A 431 -14.78 1.62 -26.87
N PRO A 432 -15.20 2.18 -28.03
CA PRO A 432 -16.61 2.35 -28.33
C PRO A 432 -17.35 1.01 -28.26
N GLU A 433 -18.51 0.97 -27.62
CA GLU A 433 -19.31 -0.27 -27.42
C GLU A 433 -19.64 -1.01 -28.75
N ILE A 434 -19.78 -0.26 -29.87
CA ILE A 434 -20.00 -0.84 -31.20
C ILE A 434 -18.85 -1.76 -31.66
N SER A 435 -17.65 -1.60 -31.08
CA SER A 435 -16.51 -2.49 -31.36
C SER A 435 -16.70 -3.90 -30.79
N GLY A 436 -17.61 -4.08 -29.85
CA GLY A 436 -17.80 -5.31 -29.07
C GLY A 436 -16.75 -5.55 -27.99
N TYR A 437 -15.86 -4.57 -27.74
CA TYR A 437 -14.80 -4.64 -26.74
C TYR A 437 -14.91 -3.48 -25.77
N GLY A 438 -14.70 -3.74 -24.47
CA GLY A 438 -14.76 -2.68 -23.47
C GLY A 438 -13.49 -1.84 -23.44
N LYS A 439 -12.32 -2.45 -23.64
CA LYS A 439 -11.02 -1.78 -23.53
C LYS A 439 -9.89 -2.51 -24.26
N ILE A 440 -8.80 -1.77 -24.51
CA ILE A 440 -7.53 -2.29 -25.04
C ILE A 440 -6.38 -1.76 -24.22
N ALA A 441 -5.43 -2.62 -23.83
CA ALA A 441 -4.19 -2.18 -23.19
C ALA A 441 -3.31 -1.45 -24.23
N SER A 442 -2.87 -0.24 -23.90
CA SER A 442 -2.13 0.64 -24.80
C SER A 442 -1.04 1.40 -24.06
N ASN A 443 -0.04 1.85 -24.80
CA ASN A 443 0.97 2.78 -24.30
C ASN A 443 0.54 4.19 -24.66
N LEU A 444 0.04 4.93 -23.68
CA LEU A 444 -0.53 6.25 -23.89
C LEU A 444 -0.07 7.18 -22.75
N GLY A 445 -0.05 8.46 -23.05
CA GLY A 445 0.17 9.48 -22.06
C GLY A 445 1.62 9.69 -21.64
N GLU A 446 1.79 10.80 -20.95
CA GLU A 446 3.05 11.26 -20.41
C GLU A 446 2.84 11.91 -19.04
N LEU A 447 3.65 11.53 -18.07
CA LEU A 447 3.61 12.05 -16.71
C LEU A 447 4.96 12.64 -16.33
N ALA A 448 4.97 13.83 -15.76
CA ALA A 448 6.17 14.47 -15.22
C ALA A 448 6.13 14.51 -13.68
N ASN A 449 7.26 14.25 -13.05
CA ASN A 449 7.49 14.42 -11.63
C ASN A 449 8.76 15.20 -11.39
N GLN A 450 8.73 16.19 -10.50
CA GLN A 450 9.91 16.93 -10.08
C GLN A 450 9.84 17.24 -8.60
N GLY A 451 11.01 17.26 -7.96
CA GLY A 451 11.04 17.49 -6.53
C GLY A 451 12.41 17.74 -5.96
N ALA A 452 12.41 17.94 -4.65
CA ALA A 452 13.61 18.13 -3.86
C ALA A 452 13.58 17.24 -2.63
N GLU A 453 14.74 16.72 -2.27
CA GLU A 453 14.94 15.90 -1.07
C GLU A 453 16.11 16.44 -0.26
N LEU A 454 15.97 16.47 1.06
CA LEU A 454 16.99 16.85 2.03
C LEU A 454 17.11 15.74 3.07
N THR A 455 18.32 15.27 3.28
CA THR A 455 18.67 14.47 4.46
C THR A 455 19.74 15.24 5.25
N LEU A 456 19.49 15.40 6.54
CA LEU A 456 20.40 16.11 7.44
C LEU A 456 20.60 15.26 8.70
N SER A 457 21.83 14.82 8.94
CA SER A 457 22.20 14.03 10.11
C SER A 457 23.20 14.81 10.96
N SER A 458 22.96 14.87 12.27
CA SER A 458 23.83 15.55 13.20
C SER A 458 24.25 14.65 14.38
N VAL A 459 25.51 14.74 14.78
CA VAL A 459 26.02 14.21 16.02
C VAL A 459 26.01 15.35 17.04
N ASN A 460 24.94 15.43 17.83
CA ASN A 460 24.70 16.53 18.76
C ASN A 460 25.68 16.48 19.95
N VAL A 461 25.81 15.28 20.53
CA VAL A 461 26.73 14.99 21.63
C VAL A 461 27.48 13.70 21.33
N ASN A 462 28.77 13.69 21.54
CA ASN A 462 29.60 12.49 21.41
C ASN A 462 30.69 12.53 22.53
N THR A 463 30.37 11.94 23.66
CA THR A 463 31.26 11.79 24.80
C THR A 463 31.41 10.31 25.16
N ARG A 464 32.25 9.99 26.14
CA ARG A 464 32.42 8.61 26.62
C ARG A 464 31.10 7.99 27.12
N ASN A 465 30.24 8.80 27.73
CA ASN A 465 29.02 8.33 28.40
C ASN A 465 27.74 8.70 27.68
N VAL A 466 27.76 9.66 26.77
CA VAL A 466 26.58 10.15 26.03
C VAL A 466 26.90 10.26 24.57
N ARG A 467 26.11 9.55 23.75
CA ARG A 467 26.09 9.72 22.31
C ARG A 467 24.66 10.05 21.90
N TRP A 468 24.48 11.22 21.30
CA TRP A 468 23.19 11.68 20.81
C TRP A 468 23.30 12.14 19.37
N GLY A 469 22.51 11.53 18.50
CA GLY A 469 22.37 11.88 17.10
C GLY A 469 20.92 12.16 16.72
N THR A 470 20.75 13.01 15.69
CA THR A 470 19.44 13.28 15.06
C THR A 470 19.57 13.21 13.56
N THR A 471 18.53 12.74 12.90
CA THR A 471 18.40 12.78 11.43
C THR A 471 17.06 13.39 11.08
N PHE A 472 17.10 14.41 10.24
CA PHE A 472 15.93 15.03 9.65
C PHE A 472 15.89 14.73 8.15
N THR A 473 14.73 14.34 7.66
CA THR A 473 14.49 14.20 6.21
C THR A 473 13.31 15.05 5.79
N TYR A 474 13.41 15.63 4.62
CA TYR A 474 12.34 16.36 3.97
C TYR A 474 12.26 15.98 2.51
N SER A 475 11.05 15.82 1.99
CA SER A 475 10.83 15.63 0.57
C SER A 475 9.59 16.38 0.09
N THR A 476 9.67 16.88 -1.15
CA THR A 476 8.54 17.46 -1.87
C THR A 476 8.52 16.94 -3.29
N ASN A 477 7.33 16.75 -3.84
CA ASN A 477 7.13 16.32 -5.23
C ASN A 477 5.99 17.10 -5.86
N LYS A 478 6.15 17.50 -7.12
CA LYS A 478 5.10 17.99 -8.01
C LYS A 478 4.92 16.99 -9.13
N ASN A 479 3.73 16.44 -9.25
CA ASN A 479 3.28 15.59 -10.35
C ASN A 479 2.51 16.44 -11.37
N GLU A 480 2.58 16.09 -12.66
CA GLU A 480 1.86 16.80 -13.72
C GLU A 480 1.64 15.88 -14.93
N ILE A 481 0.37 15.74 -15.34
CA ILE A 481 0.01 15.06 -16.59
C ILE A 481 0.41 15.97 -17.75
N LYS A 482 1.22 15.45 -18.68
CA LYS A 482 1.67 16.20 -19.85
C LYS A 482 0.89 15.86 -21.10
N HIS A 483 0.55 14.58 -21.27
CA HIS A 483 -0.26 14.04 -22.34
C HIS A 483 -1.11 12.89 -21.84
N LEU A 484 -2.25 12.65 -22.48
CA LEU A 484 -3.16 11.54 -22.21
C LEU A 484 -3.27 10.60 -23.42
N TYR A 485 -4.33 10.71 -24.22
CA TYR A 485 -4.65 9.76 -25.28
C TYR A 485 -4.28 10.26 -26.68
N GLY A 486 -3.91 11.55 -26.82
CA GLY A 486 -3.61 12.20 -28.10
C GLY A 486 -4.86 12.59 -28.91
N ASP A 487 -6.05 12.44 -28.33
CA ASP A 487 -7.29 12.86 -28.98
C ASP A 487 -7.39 14.39 -28.90
N MET A 488 -7.52 15.06 -30.06
CA MET A 488 -7.53 16.51 -30.18
C MET A 488 -8.97 17.04 -30.26
N ILE A 489 -9.26 18.12 -29.54
CA ILE A 489 -10.52 18.86 -29.60
C ILE A 489 -10.26 20.30 -30.04
N ASP A 490 -11.24 20.88 -30.72
CA ASP A 490 -11.20 22.26 -31.11
C ASP A 490 -11.44 23.19 -29.93
N VAL A 491 -10.60 24.20 -29.80
CA VAL A 491 -10.81 25.30 -28.84
C VAL A 491 -11.57 26.41 -29.54
N LEU A 492 -12.74 26.74 -28.98
CA LEU A 492 -13.64 27.75 -29.53
C LEU A 492 -13.49 29.07 -28.79
N ASP A 493 -13.63 30.20 -29.51
CA ASP A 493 -13.84 31.52 -28.91
C ASP A 493 -15.29 31.68 -28.39
N ALA A 494 -15.59 32.85 -27.81
CA ALA A 494 -16.92 33.15 -27.28
C ALA A 494 -18.02 33.20 -28.38
N GLU A 495 -17.61 33.39 -29.62
CA GLU A 495 -18.46 33.42 -30.82
C GLU A 495 -18.62 32.05 -31.47
N GLY A 496 -17.91 31.02 -30.98
CA GLY A 496 -17.96 29.64 -31.48
C GLY A 496 -17.01 29.34 -32.64
N ASN A 497 -16.04 30.21 -32.97
CA ASN A 497 -15.05 29.97 -34.01
C ASN A 497 -13.87 29.16 -33.44
N VAL A 498 -13.30 28.28 -34.24
CA VAL A 498 -12.11 27.50 -33.86
C VAL A 498 -10.90 28.42 -33.85
N ILE A 499 -10.30 28.61 -32.65
CA ILE A 499 -9.08 29.40 -32.43
C ILE A 499 -7.83 28.57 -32.21
N GLY A 500 -7.97 27.24 -32.10
CA GLY A 500 -6.87 26.31 -31.92
C GLY A 500 -7.35 24.90 -31.64
N GLN A 501 -6.41 24.02 -31.36
CA GLN A 501 -6.70 22.67 -30.91
C GLN A 501 -5.90 22.36 -29.64
N ARG A 502 -6.49 21.61 -28.70
CA ARG A 502 -5.82 21.04 -27.54
C ARG A 502 -6.13 19.56 -27.42
N GLU A 503 -5.27 18.86 -26.74
CA GLU A 503 -5.55 17.49 -26.38
C GLU A 503 -6.69 17.45 -25.34
N ASP A 504 -7.58 16.46 -25.49
CA ASP A 504 -8.75 16.32 -24.61
C ASP A 504 -8.38 15.75 -23.24
N ASP A 505 -9.12 16.21 -22.22
CA ASP A 505 -8.98 15.73 -20.86
C ASP A 505 -9.82 14.46 -20.64
N ASP A 506 -9.42 13.59 -19.73
CA ASP A 506 -10.22 12.45 -19.29
C ASP A 506 -11.06 12.84 -18.07
N VAL A 507 -12.17 13.48 -18.33
CA VAL A 507 -13.10 13.95 -17.29
C VAL A 507 -13.69 12.78 -16.49
N GLN A 508 -13.89 11.62 -17.12
CA GLN A 508 -14.45 10.43 -16.46
C GLN A 508 -13.53 9.90 -15.35
N ASN A 509 -12.23 9.89 -15.60
CA ASN A 509 -11.23 9.50 -14.60
C ASN A 509 -10.73 10.68 -13.75
N GLY A 510 -11.14 11.90 -14.08
CA GLY A 510 -10.70 13.13 -13.41
C GLY A 510 -9.24 13.47 -13.72
N TRP A 511 -8.76 13.15 -14.91
CA TRP A 511 -7.40 13.43 -15.37
C TRP A 511 -7.39 14.61 -16.33
N TYR A 512 -6.66 15.64 -15.94
CA TYR A 512 -6.60 16.91 -16.67
C TYR A 512 -5.16 17.23 -17.03
N ILE A 513 -4.92 17.61 -18.29
CA ILE A 513 -3.60 17.96 -18.79
C ILE A 513 -3.10 19.26 -18.12
N GLY A 514 -1.85 19.27 -17.69
CA GLY A 514 -1.25 20.36 -16.91
C GLY A 514 -1.46 20.27 -15.40
N HIS A 515 -2.25 19.31 -14.93
CA HIS A 515 -2.59 19.11 -13.52
C HIS A 515 -1.98 17.81 -12.97
N ALA A 516 -1.97 17.67 -11.65
CA ALA A 516 -1.53 16.43 -11.03
C ALA A 516 -2.59 15.33 -11.18
N ILE A 517 -2.14 14.07 -11.33
CA ILE A 517 -3.04 12.92 -11.51
C ILE A 517 -4.07 12.73 -10.38
N ASP A 518 -3.78 13.28 -9.21
CA ASP A 518 -4.61 13.20 -8.00
C ASP A 518 -5.11 14.59 -7.55
N GLU A 519 -5.04 15.59 -8.42
CA GLU A 519 -5.56 16.92 -8.14
C GLU A 519 -7.10 16.88 -8.13
N ILE A 520 -7.68 17.61 -7.18
CA ILE A 520 -9.12 17.62 -6.94
C ILE A 520 -9.72 18.79 -7.71
N TYR A 521 -10.55 18.48 -8.69
CA TYR A 521 -11.37 19.43 -9.43
C TYR A 521 -12.83 19.19 -9.09
N ASP A 522 -13.40 20.06 -8.24
CA ASP A 522 -14.75 19.87 -7.69
C ASP A 522 -15.35 21.17 -7.17
N TYR A 523 -16.62 21.13 -6.80
CA TYR A 523 -17.31 22.26 -6.19
C TYR A 523 -16.71 22.63 -4.83
N LYS A 524 -16.56 23.91 -4.59
CA LYS A 524 -16.07 24.41 -3.30
C LYS A 524 -17.24 24.61 -2.33
N TRP A 525 -17.28 23.77 -1.31
CA TRP A 525 -18.21 23.96 -0.20
C TRP A 525 -17.77 25.14 0.68
N ILE A 526 -18.70 26.07 0.96
CA ILE A 526 -18.44 27.31 1.72
C ILE A 526 -19.29 27.44 2.99
N GLY A 527 -20.01 26.39 3.36
CA GLY A 527 -20.81 26.34 4.58
C GLY A 527 -22.23 25.86 4.33
N VAL A 528 -23.17 26.39 5.12
CA VAL A 528 -24.61 26.12 5.02
C VAL A 528 -25.36 27.40 4.95
N TRP A 529 -26.51 27.41 4.25
CA TRP A 529 -27.41 28.54 4.18
C TRP A 529 -27.99 28.85 5.57
N GLN A 530 -28.06 30.13 5.94
CA GLN A 530 -28.50 30.58 7.26
C GLN A 530 -29.93 31.08 7.25
N LEU A 531 -30.52 31.23 8.45
CA LEU A 531 -31.75 31.95 8.63
C LEU A 531 -31.58 33.42 8.20
N GLY A 532 -32.56 33.95 7.44
CA GLY A 532 -32.48 35.26 6.84
C GLY A 532 -31.90 35.27 5.42
N GLU A 533 -31.41 34.13 4.92
CA GLU A 533 -30.92 33.98 3.55
C GLU A 533 -31.88 33.16 2.65
N GLU A 534 -33.17 33.03 3.04
CA GLU A 534 -34.15 32.16 2.39
C GLU A 534 -34.36 32.52 0.90
N LEU A 535 -34.41 33.81 0.58
CA LEU A 535 -34.60 34.29 -0.80
C LEU A 535 -33.38 33.97 -1.69
N GLU A 536 -32.19 34.11 -1.16
CA GLU A 536 -30.97 33.77 -1.89
C GLU A 536 -30.82 32.25 -2.04
N ALA A 537 -31.04 31.49 -0.98
CA ALA A 537 -30.99 30.04 -1.01
C ALA A 537 -32.00 29.46 -2.04
N ALA A 538 -33.18 30.04 -2.12
CA ALA A 538 -34.25 29.62 -3.05
C ALA A 538 -33.82 29.74 -4.52
N LYS A 539 -32.94 30.68 -4.89
CA LYS A 539 -32.39 30.79 -6.26
C LYS A 539 -31.69 29.52 -6.69
N TYR A 540 -31.03 28.84 -5.75
CA TYR A 540 -30.30 27.57 -5.95
C TYR A 540 -31.16 26.34 -5.61
N GLY A 541 -32.45 26.49 -5.38
CA GLY A 541 -33.35 25.41 -4.95
C GLY A 541 -33.01 24.86 -3.56
N LYS A 542 -32.42 25.68 -2.69
CA LYS A 542 -31.99 25.36 -1.34
C LYS A 542 -32.78 26.16 -0.29
N GLN A 543 -32.61 25.75 0.97
CA GLN A 543 -33.23 26.40 2.12
C GLN A 543 -32.23 26.50 3.29
N PRO A 544 -32.52 27.27 4.34
CA PRO A 544 -31.66 27.34 5.52
C PRO A 544 -31.28 25.96 6.06
N GLY A 545 -29.99 25.77 6.35
CA GLY A 545 -29.41 24.50 6.77
C GLY A 545 -28.96 23.58 5.63
N ASP A 546 -29.32 23.88 4.37
CA ASP A 546 -28.78 23.13 3.23
C ASP A 546 -27.31 23.52 2.92
N PRO A 547 -26.53 22.65 2.28
CA PRO A 547 -25.17 22.96 1.86
C PRO A 547 -25.13 24.17 0.92
N ARG A 548 -24.14 25.03 1.13
CA ARG A 548 -23.83 26.17 0.28
C ARG A 548 -22.55 25.94 -0.49
N LEU A 549 -22.65 25.91 -1.81
CA LEU A 549 -21.52 25.84 -2.74
C LEU A 549 -21.20 27.23 -3.26
N LEU A 550 -19.95 27.43 -3.66
CA LEU A 550 -19.51 28.67 -4.26
C LEU A 550 -19.97 28.71 -5.74
N ASP A 551 -20.80 29.70 -6.06
CA ASP A 551 -21.11 30.10 -7.42
C ASP A 551 -19.98 31.02 -7.89
N VAL A 552 -19.12 30.52 -8.80
CA VAL A 552 -17.86 31.18 -9.21
C VAL A 552 -18.14 32.30 -10.20
N ASN A 553 -19.07 32.07 -11.14
CA ASN A 553 -19.41 33.02 -12.20
C ASN A 553 -20.57 33.94 -11.83
N ASN A 554 -21.27 33.73 -10.67
CA ASN A 554 -22.40 34.45 -10.14
C ASN A 554 -23.62 34.47 -11.09
N ASP A 555 -23.85 33.35 -11.80
CA ASP A 555 -24.99 33.21 -12.73
C ASP A 555 -26.28 32.71 -12.03
N GLY A 556 -26.23 32.41 -10.73
CA GLY A 556 -27.34 31.92 -9.91
C GLY A 556 -27.61 30.43 -10.09
N LYS A 557 -26.70 29.68 -10.65
CA LYS A 557 -26.76 28.21 -10.81
C LYS A 557 -25.48 27.59 -10.31
N ILE A 558 -25.54 26.32 -9.93
CA ILE A 558 -24.35 25.54 -9.64
C ILE A 558 -24.22 24.42 -10.70
N ASN A 559 -23.21 24.54 -11.52
CA ASN A 559 -22.92 23.63 -12.62
C ASN A 559 -21.40 23.41 -12.78
N ASP A 560 -20.96 22.77 -13.86
CA ASP A 560 -19.55 22.43 -14.06
C ASP A 560 -18.61 23.65 -14.16
N ASP A 561 -19.15 24.83 -14.50
CA ASP A 561 -18.38 26.09 -14.56
C ASP A 561 -17.97 26.61 -13.17
N ASP A 562 -18.59 26.07 -12.10
CA ASP A 562 -18.29 26.43 -10.69
C ASP A 562 -17.27 25.51 -10.02
N LYS A 563 -16.75 24.53 -10.74
CA LYS A 563 -15.71 23.66 -10.22
C LYS A 563 -14.36 24.39 -10.14
N LEU A 564 -13.62 24.11 -9.08
CA LEU A 564 -12.31 24.71 -8.79
C LEU A 564 -11.26 23.64 -8.45
N TRP A 565 -10.01 23.98 -8.68
CA TRP A 565 -8.87 23.22 -8.19
C TRP A 565 -8.70 23.44 -6.69
N LEU A 566 -9.05 22.42 -5.89
CA LEU A 566 -9.10 22.53 -4.43
C LEU A 566 -7.80 22.10 -3.76
N GLY A 567 -7.06 21.21 -4.38
CA GLY A 567 -5.81 20.67 -3.83
C GLY A 567 -5.50 19.26 -4.34
N THR A 568 -4.67 18.51 -3.63
CA THR A 568 -4.23 17.15 -4.01
C THR A 568 -4.59 16.13 -2.94
N LYS A 569 -4.82 14.88 -3.37
CA LYS A 569 -5.06 13.73 -2.46
C LYS A 569 -3.75 13.14 -1.90
N THR A 570 -2.59 13.53 -2.44
CA THR A 570 -1.27 13.12 -1.94
C THR A 570 -0.54 14.26 -1.24
N PRO A 571 0.26 13.97 -0.19
CA PRO A 571 0.99 15.00 0.53
C PRO A 571 2.04 15.68 -0.36
N LYS A 572 2.03 17.02 -0.38
CA LYS A 572 3.07 17.82 -1.06
C LYS A 572 4.39 17.84 -0.30
N HIS A 573 4.33 17.73 1.03
CA HIS A 573 5.51 17.80 1.91
C HIS A 573 5.50 16.61 2.87
N ARG A 574 6.61 15.89 2.92
CA ARG A 574 6.86 14.81 3.88
C ARG A 574 8.10 15.13 4.70
N MET A 575 8.00 14.93 6.01
CA MET A 575 9.07 15.21 6.96
C MET A 575 9.22 14.05 7.92
N THR A 576 10.46 13.71 8.25
CA THR A 576 10.74 12.74 9.31
C THR A 576 11.87 13.27 10.19
N LEU A 577 11.70 13.20 11.50
CA LEU A 577 12.72 13.46 12.47
C LEU A 577 12.95 12.20 13.31
N SER A 578 14.14 11.65 13.23
CA SER A 578 14.57 10.54 14.07
C SER A 578 15.67 11.00 15.03
N SER A 579 15.67 10.46 16.23
CA SER A 579 16.67 10.75 17.24
C SER A 579 17.09 9.47 17.95
N ASP A 580 18.38 9.34 18.24
CA ASP A 580 18.98 8.22 18.96
C ASP A 580 19.90 8.76 20.06
N LEU A 581 19.60 8.40 21.29
CA LEU A 581 20.33 8.78 22.48
C LEU A 581 20.85 7.54 23.20
N ASN A 582 22.17 7.40 23.24
CA ASN A 582 22.86 6.30 23.93
C ASN A 582 23.53 6.82 25.19
N LEU A 583 23.14 6.29 26.34
CA LEU A 583 23.65 6.69 27.63
C LEU A 583 24.42 5.55 28.29
N PHE A 584 25.60 5.85 28.81
CA PHE A 584 26.47 4.93 29.56
C PHE A 584 26.77 3.61 28.84
N LYS A 585 26.58 3.57 27.50
CA LYS A 585 26.70 2.38 26.64
C LYS A 585 25.70 1.25 26.94
N CYS A 586 24.75 1.46 27.82
CA CYS A 586 23.80 0.45 28.27
C CYS A 586 22.33 0.87 28.09
N ILE A 587 22.02 2.16 28.05
CA ILE A 587 20.67 2.65 27.81
C ILE A 587 20.62 3.26 26.40
N ASN A 588 19.70 2.82 25.58
CA ASN A 588 19.40 3.44 24.30
C ASN A 588 17.95 3.91 24.29
N PHE A 589 17.75 5.18 23.94
CA PHE A 589 16.44 5.77 23.69
C PHE A 589 16.41 6.31 22.28
N SER A 590 15.38 5.93 21.52
CA SER A 590 15.17 6.43 20.16
C SER A 590 13.72 6.77 19.91
N PHE A 591 13.49 7.68 18.96
CA PHE A 591 12.15 7.98 18.47
C PHE A 591 12.16 8.39 17.01
N VAL A 592 10.99 8.26 16.36
CA VAL A 592 10.73 8.68 14.99
C VAL A 592 9.42 9.46 14.95
N LEU A 593 9.52 10.75 14.60
CA LEU A 593 8.40 11.62 14.28
C LEU A 593 8.24 11.70 12.77
N ARG A 594 7.01 11.53 12.27
CA ARG A 594 6.67 11.69 10.85
C ARG A 594 5.56 12.72 10.70
N GLY A 595 5.70 13.63 9.74
CA GLY A 595 4.69 14.60 9.37
C GLY A 595 4.43 14.60 7.86
N GLU A 596 3.17 14.74 7.46
CA GLU A 596 2.75 14.91 6.07
C GLU A 596 1.77 16.07 5.97
N PHE A 597 1.99 16.94 4.96
CA PHE A 597 1.28 18.20 4.85
C PHE A 597 0.94 18.54 3.39
N GLY A 598 -0.05 19.42 3.23
CA GLY A 598 -0.42 19.97 1.92
C GLY A 598 -1.29 19.03 1.08
N TRP A 599 -2.13 18.23 1.72
CA TRP A 599 -3.07 17.33 1.08
C TRP A 599 -4.44 17.33 1.76
N MET A 600 -5.45 16.84 1.08
CA MET A 600 -6.81 16.78 1.56
C MET A 600 -7.56 15.55 1.05
N ASP A 601 -8.69 15.27 1.66
CA ASP A 601 -9.55 14.16 1.26
C ASP A 601 -11.00 14.48 1.64
N ILE A 602 -11.93 13.68 1.14
CA ILE A 602 -13.35 13.84 1.45
C ILE A 602 -13.61 13.41 2.89
N ASP A 603 -14.20 14.31 3.67
CA ASP A 603 -14.79 13.98 4.96
C ASP A 603 -16.17 13.36 4.73
N ASN A 604 -16.24 12.03 4.81
CA ASN A 604 -17.47 11.29 4.56
C ASN A 604 -18.46 11.30 5.74
N LEU A 605 -18.06 11.78 6.92
CA LEU A 605 -18.92 11.82 8.10
C LEU A 605 -20.21 12.57 7.86
N PRO A 606 -20.17 13.82 7.35
CA PRO A 606 -21.39 14.60 7.15
C PRO A 606 -22.33 13.99 6.13
N ARG A 607 -21.78 13.37 5.08
CA ARG A 607 -22.57 12.75 4.01
C ARG A 607 -23.34 11.53 4.50
N ASN A 608 -22.74 10.74 5.35
CA ASN A 608 -23.38 9.53 5.90
C ASN A 608 -24.49 9.86 6.89
N GLU A 609 -24.43 10.99 7.58
CA GLU A 609 -25.37 11.37 8.64
C GLU A 609 -26.53 12.24 8.14
N THR A 610 -26.25 13.14 7.20
CA THR A 610 -27.30 14.05 6.67
C THR A 610 -28.29 13.35 5.74
N ASN A 611 -27.85 12.31 4.99
CA ASN A 611 -28.72 11.59 4.05
C ASN A 611 -29.52 10.46 4.67
N ARG A 612 -29.27 10.10 5.93
CA ARG A 612 -29.87 8.92 6.54
C ARG A 612 -30.77 9.28 7.70
N PHE A 613 -31.88 9.92 7.38
CA PHE A 613 -32.92 10.28 8.36
C PHE A 613 -33.43 9.06 9.16
N TYR A 614 -33.36 7.87 8.57
CA TYR A 614 -33.80 6.60 9.14
C TYR A 614 -32.65 5.69 9.57
N ASN A 615 -31.40 6.18 9.57
CA ASN A 615 -30.28 5.34 9.88
C ASN A 615 -29.81 5.53 11.33
N THR A 616 -30.08 4.52 12.10
CA THR A 616 -29.75 4.40 13.51
C THR A 616 -28.32 3.91 13.70
N SER A 617 -27.32 4.48 13.00
CA SER A 617 -25.97 4.00 13.09
C SER A 617 -25.20 4.49 14.32
N ASN A 618 -24.30 3.67 14.83
CA ASN A 618 -23.27 4.05 15.80
C ASN A 618 -22.20 4.87 15.10
N SER A 619 -22.46 6.14 14.87
CA SER A 619 -21.46 7.03 14.30
C SER A 619 -20.95 8.03 15.34
N VAL A 620 -19.80 8.64 15.01
CA VAL A 620 -19.28 9.75 15.82
C VAL A 620 -20.29 10.88 15.79
N TRP A 621 -20.63 11.39 16.98
CA TRP A 621 -21.55 12.52 17.09
C TRP A 621 -21.02 13.71 16.29
N THR A 622 -21.84 14.19 15.32
CA THR A 622 -21.58 15.39 14.54
C THR A 622 -22.61 16.45 14.86
N GLU A 623 -22.15 17.67 15.10
CA GLU A 623 -23.03 18.82 15.19
C GLU A 623 -23.59 19.12 13.80
N TYR A 624 -24.90 19.00 13.64
CA TYR A 624 -25.59 19.43 12.43
C TYR A 624 -26.30 20.76 12.64
N TRP A 625 -26.57 21.45 11.53
CA TRP A 625 -27.25 22.73 11.58
C TRP A 625 -28.70 22.60 12.07
N THR A 626 -29.08 23.49 12.98
CA THR A 626 -30.45 23.72 13.40
C THR A 626 -30.61 25.21 13.63
N PRO A 627 -31.87 25.76 13.71
CA PRO A 627 -32.10 27.16 14.06
C PRO A 627 -31.43 27.58 15.39
N TRP A 628 -31.19 26.65 16.31
CA TRP A 628 -30.52 26.89 17.60
C TRP A 628 -29.03 26.59 17.58
N ASN A 629 -28.52 26.00 16.49
CA ASN A 629 -27.13 25.77 16.25
C ASN A 629 -26.70 26.25 14.83
N PRO A 630 -26.84 27.57 14.56
CA PRO A 630 -26.61 28.12 13.22
C PRO A 630 -25.14 28.10 12.80
N ASN A 631 -24.22 28.01 13.76
CA ASN A 631 -22.77 27.96 13.50
C ASN A 631 -22.24 26.56 13.16
N SER A 632 -23.12 25.57 13.04
CA SER A 632 -22.71 24.25 12.62
C SER A 632 -22.05 24.29 11.24
N LYS A 633 -20.94 23.59 11.13
CA LYS A 633 -20.24 23.36 9.87
C LYS A 633 -21.02 22.43 8.94
N TYR A 634 -21.86 21.56 9.46
CA TYR A 634 -22.55 20.52 8.69
C TYR A 634 -24.01 20.85 8.45
N ALA A 635 -24.53 20.37 7.34
CA ALA A 635 -25.89 20.61 6.91
C ALA A 635 -26.94 20.07 7.90
N ARG A 636 -28.17 20.56 7.79
CA ARG A 636 -29.30 20.00 8.53
C ARG A 636 -29.54 18.52 8.19
N LEU A 637 -30.19 17.80 9.08
CA LEU A 637 -30.64 16.43 8.81
C LEU A 637 -31.64 16.42 7.64
N GLY A 638 -31.50 15.47 6.74
CA GLY A 638 -32.32 15.34 5.55
C GLY A 638 -32.05 16.38 4.47
N ALA A 639 -30.95 17.13 4.53
CA ALA A 639 -30.54 18.00 3.45
C ALA A 639 -30.18 17.17 2.19
N ASN A 640 -30.61 17.66 1.02
CA ASN A 640 -30.16 17.06 -0.24
C ASN A 640 -28.73 17.48 -0.55
N ILE A 641 -27.79 16.50 -0.46
CA ILE A 641 -26.38 16.67 -0.76
C ILE A 641 -25.96 15.97 -2.07
N ASP A 642 -26.88 15.35 -2.79
CA ASP A 642 -26.58 14.58 -3.99
C ASP A 642 -26.80 15.36 -5.29
N SER A 643 -27.43 16.53 -5.23
CA SER A 643 -27.70 17.36 -6.41
C SER A 643 -27.40 18.85 -6.19
N PRO A 644 -26.35 19.39 -6.80
CA PRO A 644 -25.19 18.66 -7.29
C PRO A 644 -24.48 17.94 -6.14
N GLY A 645 -23.71 16.89 -6.44
CA GLY A 645 -23.00 16.12 -5.42
C GLY A 645 -22.08 17.01 -4.57
N VAL A 646 -22.33 17.07 -3.27
CA VAL A 646 -21.53 17.90 -2.34
C VAL A 646 -20.48 17.04 -1.66
N ASN A 647 -19.22 17.35 -1.92
CA ASN A 647 -18.08 16.76 -1.22
C ASN A 647 -17.46 17.79 -0.28
N ILE A 648 -17.31 17.43 0.99
CA ILE A 648 -16.62 18.29 1.97
C ILE A 648 -15.18 17.82 2.05
N TYR A 649 -14.25 18.62 1.53
CA TYR A 649 -12.82 18.33 1.56
C TYR A 649 -12.16 18.92 2.79
N GLU A 650 -11.44 18.07 3.53
CA GLU A 650 -10.70 18.45 4.73
C GLU A 650 -9.21 18.14 4.60
N LYS A 651 -8.41 19.00 5.23
CA LYS A 651 -6.95 18.79 5.28
C LYS A 651 -6.61 17.57 6.14
N ARG A 652 -5.85 16.64 5.58
CA ARG A 652 -5.35 15.45 6.27
C ARG A 652 -3.93 15.61 6.83
N ASN A 653 -3.48 16.84 7.05
CA ASN A 653 -2.18 17.12 7.65
C ASN A 653 -2.06 16.46 9.03
N TYR A 654 -0.91 15.86 9.29
CA TYR A 654 -0.66 15.24 10.59
C TYR A 654 0.81 15.27 10.99
N VAL A 655 1.05 15.13 12.29
CA VAL A 655 2.33 14.75 12.89
C VAL A 655 2.09 13.53 13.77
N ARG A 656 2.88 12.48 13.55
CA ARG A 656 2.77 11.20 14.27
C ARG A 656 4.08 10.87 14.97
N MET A 657 4.01 10.45 16.22
CA MET A 657 5.06 9.69 16.87
C MET A 657 4.95 8.24 16.37
N GLN A 658 5.70 7.95 15.31
CA GLN A 658 5.61 6.65 14.63
C GLN A 658 6.18 5.53 15.47
N ASN A 659 7.28 5.80 16.15
CA ASN A 659 7.96 4.82 16.99
C ASN A 659 8.69 5.52 18.13
N MET A 660 8.68 4.93 19.33
CA MET A 660 9.52 5.25 20.47
C MET A 660 10.07 3.95 21.06
N ALA A 661 11.37 3.88 21.29
CA ALA A 661 11.99 2.70 21.87
C ALA A 661 12.96 3.07 23.00
N LEU A 662 12.89 2.30 24.06
CA LEU A 662 13.85 2.36 25.17
C LEU A 662 14.41 0.96 25.38
N SER A 663 15.72 0.82 25.41
CA SER A 663 16.35 -0.47 25.72
C SER A 663 17.47 -0.33 26.72
N TYR A 664 17.66 -1.40 27.49
CA TYR A 664 18.73 -1.54 28.46
C TYR A 664 19.53 -2.81 28.18
N THR A 665 20.81 -2.65 27.91
CA THR A 665 21.75 -3.77 27.72
C THR A 665 22.56 -3.95 28.98
N PHE A 666 22.50 -5.12 29.56
CA PHE A 666 23.21 -5.42 30.80
C PHE A 666 24.73 -5.42 30.60
N PRO A 667 25.49 -4.81 31.49
CA PRO A 667 26.95 -4.85 31.47
C PRO A 667 27.46 -6.29 31.51
N LYS A 668 28.40 -6.64 30.67
CA LYS A 668 28.98 -7.98 30.61
C LYS A 668 29.44 -8.54 31.95
N LYS A 669 29.98 -7.69 32.81
CA LYS A 669 30.43 -8.07 34.17
C LYS A 669 29.33 -8.73 35.02
N LEU A 670 28.07 -8.38 34.79
CA LEU A 670 26.95 -8.90 35.57
C LEU A 670 26.44 -10.24 34.99
N ILE A 671 26.48 -10.40 33.69
CA ILE A 671 25.84 -11.51 32.98
C ILE A 671 26.78 -12.67 32.65
N ASN A 672 28.10 -12.42 32.54
CA ASN A 672 29.09 -13.47 32.23
C ASN A 672 29.10 -14.63 33.24
N LYS A 673 28.65 -14.37 34.48
CA LYS A 673 28.50 -15.44 35.50
C LYS A 673 27.51 -16.52 35.12
N PHE A 674 26.58 -16.17 34.23
CA PHE A 674 25.53 -17.06 33.71
C PHE A 674 25.80 -17.59 32.31
N MET A 675 27.04 -17.44 31.82
CA MET A 675 27.43 -17.81 30.43
C MET A 675 26.62 -17.06 29.37
N ILE A 676 26.19 -15.84 29.68
CA ILE A 676 25.43 -14.96 28.77
C ILE A 676 26.39 -13.89 28.25
N ASP A 677 26.52 -13.77 26.93
CA ASP A 677 27.33 -12.76 26.27
C ASP A 677 26.60 -11.43 26.12
N ASN A 678 25.30 -11.48 25.86
CA ASN A 678 24.45 -10.28 25.79
C ASN A 678 23.07 -10.56 26.34
N LEU A 679 22.56 -9.63 27.14
CA LEU A 679 21.19 -9.58 27.65
C LEU A 679 20.66 -8.19 27.46
N ARG A 680 19.57 -8.04 26.70
CA ARG A 680 18.93 -6.76 26.46
C ARG A 680 17.43 -6.86 26.70
N PHE A 681 16.90 -5.91 27.49
CA PHE A 681 15.48 -5.65 27.59
C PHE A 681 15.13 -4.45 26.74
N SER A 682 13.98 -4.48 26.09
CA SER A 682 13.47 -3.38 25.28
C SER A 682 11.98 -3.17 25.48
N ILE A 683 11.59 -1.90 25.44
CA ILE A 683 10.19 -1.46 25.38
C ILE A 683 10.08 -0.59 24.14
N ASN A 684 9.14 -0.90 23.28
CA ASN A 684 8.86 -0.13 22.08
C ASN A 684 7.38 0.25 22.03
N VAL A 685 7.08 1.45 21.57
CA VAL A 685 5.72 1.93 21.35
C VAL A 685 5.60 2.42 19.93
N ASP A 686 4.78 1.72 19.13
CA ASP A 686 4.42 2.17 17.80
C ASP A 686 3.12 2.97 17.83
N ASN A 687 3.03 4.01 17.00
CA ASN A 687 1.88 4.91 16.92
C ASN A 687 1.48 5.51 18.27
N ALA A 688 2.47 6.00 19.06
CA ALA A 688 2.25 6.50 20.42
C ALA A 688 1.20 7.61 20.47
N PHE A 689 1.22 8.53 19.49
CA PHE A 689 0.19 9.55 19.28
C PHE A 689 0.21 10.08 17.85
N VAL A 690 -0.91 10.67 17.45
CA VAL A 690 -1.06 11.44 16.21
C VAL A 690 -1.74 12.77 16.51
N ILE A 691 -1.22 13.85 15.94
CA ILE A 691 -1.78 15.19 16.01
C ILE A 691 -2.29 15.52 14.61
N SER A 692 -3.61 15.69 14.46
CA SER A 692 -4.27 16.01 13.21
C SER A 692 -5.59 16.71 13.48
N LYS A 693 -6.07 17.50 12.51
CA LYS A 693 -7.44 18.03 12.50
C LYS A 693 -8.42 17.06 11.83
N TRP A 694 -7.92 16.03 11.17
CA TRP A 694 -8.75 14.97 10.57
C TRP A 694 -9.43 14.15 11.68
N ARG A 695 -10.75 13.93 11.58
CA ARG A 695 -11.56 13.39 12.70
C ARG A 695 -12.04 11.96 12.50
N THR A 696 -12.24 11.54 11.25
CA THR A 696 -13.02 10.32 10.95
C THR A 696 -12.28 9.03 11.19
N SER A 697 -10.95 9.05 11.09
CA SER A 697 -10.10 7.87 11.14
C SER A 697 -8.63 8.28 11.28
N ASP A 698 -7.74 7.33 11.25
CA ASP A 698 -6.32 7.65 11.13
C ASP A 698 -6.03 8.44 9.83
N PRO A 699 -5.36 9.60 9.92
CA PRO A 699 -5.13 10.45 8.75
C PRO A 699 -4.25 9.80 7.68
N LEU A 700 -3.45 8.78 8.00
CA LEU A 700 -2.60 8.08 7.03
C LEU A 700 -3.32 6.89 6.41
N THR A 701 -3.89 6.01 7.23
CA THR A 701 -4.42 4.71 6.78
C THR A 701 -5.90 4.71 6.42
N LYS A 702 -6.65 5.75 6.82
CA LYS A 702 -8.13 5.80 6.78
C LYS A 702 -8.81 4.66 7.56
N ALA A 703 -8.08 4.00 8.44
CA ALA A 703 -8.54 2.88 9.27
C ALA A 703 -8.21 3.13 10.74
N ILE A 704 -8.65 2.26 11.63
CA ILE A 704 -8.21 2.28 13.02
C ILE A 704 -6.77 1.76 13.07
N THR A 705 -5.85 2.62 13.54
CA THR A 705 -4.45 2.26 13.73
C THR A 705 -4.17 2.11 15.22
N PRO A 706 -3.89 0.89 15.70
CA PRO A 706 -3.67 0.66 17.11
C PRO A 706 -2.34 1.26 17.59
N ARG A 707 -2.30 1.65 18.87
CA ARG A 707 -1.05 1.85 19.59
C ARG A 707 -0.53 0.48 20.02
N ILE A 708 0.72 0.15 19.64
CA ILE A 708 1.31 -1.15 19.93
C ILE A 708 2.44 -1.00 20.93
N TRP A 709 2.34 -1.70 22.05
CA TRP A 709 3.40 -1.83 23.03
C TRP A 709 4.11 -3.16 22.82
N THR A 710 5.43 -3.11 22.62
CA THR A 710 6.24 -4.31 22.46
C THR A 710 7.26 -4.39 23.60
N PHE A 711 7.27 -5.51 24.29
CA PHE A 711 8.28 -5.84 25.30
C PHE A 711 9.16 -6.95 24.75
N GLY A 712 10.46 -6.70 24.69
CA GLY A 712 11.42 -7.63 24.10
C GLY A 712 12.51 -8.02 25.09
N VAL A 713 12.94 -9.29 24.99
CA VAL A 713 14.10 -9.84 25.68
C VAL A 713 14.99 -10.51 24.66
N ASP A 714 16.21 -10.04 24.51
CA ASP A 714 17.23 -10.62 23.64
C ASP A 714 18.37 -11.23 24.50
N ILE A 715 18.64 -12.51 24.27
CA ILE A 715 19.68 -13.25 24.97
C ILE A 715 20.64 -13.85 23.94
N THR A 716 21.94 -13.61 24.14
CA THR A 716 23.01 -14.28 23.38
C THR A 716 23.88 -15.04 24.35
N LEU A 717 24.12 -16.32 24.06
CA LEU A 717 24.95 -17.25 24.84
C LEU A 717 26.33 -17.38 24.21
#